data_b6067e30b375f4b30b9b39ed06e9a702
#
_entry.id   b6067e30b375f4b30b9b39ed06e9a702
#
_cell.length_a   1.000
_cell.length_b   1.000
_cell.length_c   1.000
_cell.angle_alpha   90.00
_cell.angle_beta   90.00
_cell.angle_gamma   90.00
#
_symmetry.space_group_name_H-M   'P 1'
#
loop_
_entity.id
_entity.type
_entity.pdbx_description
1 polymer ?
#
loop_
_entity_poly.entity_id
_entity_poly.type
_entity_poly.pdbx_seq_one_letter_code
_entity_poly.pdbx_strand_id
1 'polypeptide(L)'
;MRIDLFILLLLQCVLVKAQQPIPSVGLWRDHLPYASVIDVTGGGDNIYCATPYSIFAVNTKENSIERMSRITGLNETGVSALYYDKDNEKLLIAYSNSNIDIVYRNDIINIPDIKRSAIVGDKNIYNVYSREKNYYLSTGLGVIVVDAERYEIKDSWLIGKNGSQVRVNGLTSDENSFYAATEEGLKKAPLNAANPADYNDWQLISGTNGLSGGNCQNVLNVQGKIILQKDDSLFALNGANWSLLYHDGWPVINAACSENKISLCQRKANGESKVTILNNDGSIVNTFIQPSVISFPRKAIPFEGDTWIADQVAGLSQFNAPGSFEQYIPNSPESIASGEMIVYNNVLYATSGGVNDAWNGQNNSNGIYIFKEGSWTNINRKQYSQLNSLLDFISIAIDPKDETIWAGSYGDGLLHIKPRPSFDIYKQNVLGSVINDPSGYRVAGLAFDIENNLWIANNGAAQPLLTRKSDGSFIKFSLPFAIPENALTQILIDDNNYKWIIAAKGGGLICYDHGPSLENADDDRWKRYTAGSGSGNLPAANVLSIAKDRNGFIWVGSTNGIGIIQCPQEAFTAPSCDAIWPIVQQGSFAGYLFKGEEVRSIAVDGADRKWVATKKGVWLINSTGEKAIYQFTEENSPLLSNEVNKIAIDGKTGEVYFATAKGICSFRSTATEGGEKNENILVFPNPVPPGYTGSIAIRGVVTNAIVKITELNGRLVYQTRALGGQAIWDGKDYKGRKISTGVYLVLISNDERTEKTAAKIVFINK
;
A
#
# COMPACT_ATOMS: atom_id res chain seq x y z
N MET A 1 -28.50 -46.97 9.44
CA MET A 1 -27.68 -46.75 8.20
C MET A 1 -28.15 -45.59 7.30
N ARG A 2 -29.14 -44.77 7.70
CA ARG A 2 -29.56 -43.55 6.94
C ARG A 2 -29.24 -42.22 7.64
N ILE A 3 -28.88 -42.25 8.92
CA ILE A 3 -28.57 -41.04 9.71
C ILE A 3 -27.09 -40.66 9.55
N ASP A 4 -26.19 -41.63 9.41
CA ASP A 4 -24.75 -41.37 9.27
C ASP A 4 -24.36 -40.76 7.92
N LEU A 5 -25.17 -41.00 6.87
CA LEU A 5 -24.92 -40.43 5.54
C LEU A 5 -25.30 -38.95 5.45
N PHE A 6 -26.26 -38.50 6.27
CA PHE A 6 -26.70 -37.10 6.32
C PHE A 6 -25.75 -36.22 7.13
N ILE A 7 -25.11 -36.80 8.17
CA ILE A 7 -24.07 -36.10 8.97
C ILE A 7 -22.77 -35.97 8.17
N LEU A 8 -22.44 -36.99 7.35
CA LEU A 8 -21.23 -36.90 6.48
C LEU A 8 -21.40 -35.89 5.34
N LEU A 9 -22.64 -35.68 4.82
CA LEU A 9 -22.92 -34.64 3.81
C LEU A 9 -22.94 -33.23 4.42
N LEU A 10 -23.33 -33.07 5.68
CA LEU A 10 -23.26 -31.78 6.39
C LEU A 10 -21.84 -31.37 6.79
N LEU A 11 -20.93 -32.31 7.04
CA LEU A 11 -19.53 -32.02 7.31
C LEU A 11 -18.71 -31.64 6.05
N GLN A 12 -19.17 -31.96 4.86
CA GLN A 12 -18.49 -31.52 3.63
C GLN A 12 -18.87 -30.11 3.17
N CYS A 13 -19.89 -29.48 3.77
CA CYS A 13 -20.30 -28.10 3.43
C CYS A 13 -19.54 -26.98 4.17
N VAL A 14 -18.50 -27.28 5.00
CA VAL A 14 -17.90 -26.28 5.89
C VAL A 14 -16.52 -25.79 5.45
N LEU A 15 -16.07 -26.06 4.23
CA LEU A 15 -14.80 -25.52 3.74
C LEU A 15 -14.87 -24.95 2.31
N VAL A 16 -15.95 -24.32 1.94
CA VAL A 16 -15.87 -23.36 0.83
C VAL A 16 -15.43 -22.04 1.43
N LYS A 17 -14.12 -21.81 1.52
CA LYS A 17 -13.60 -20.44 1.61
C LYS A 17 -14.20 -19.68 0.44
N ALA A 18 -15.08 -18.74 0.71
CA ALA A 18 -15.60 -17.85 -0.32
C ALA A 18 -14.38 -17.13 -0.91
N GLN A 19 -13.95 -17.54 -2.10
CA GLN A 19 -12.97 -16.80 -2.88
C GLN A 19 -13.49 -15.38 -3.02
N GLN A 20 -12.69 -14.39 -2.62
CA GLN A 20 -13.07 -13.02 -2.92
C GLN A 20 -13.22 -12.90 -4.44
N PRO A 21 -14.40 -12.54 -4.94
CA PRO A 21 -14.65 -12.50 -6.38
C PRO A 21 -13.68 -11.52 -7.03
N ILE A 22 -13.17 -11.89 -8.21
CA ILE A 22 -12.36 -10.99 -9.04
C ILE A 22 -13.19 -9.72 -9.28
N PRO A 23 -12.67 -8.50 -9.05
CA PRO A 23 -13.42 -7.27 -9.25
C PRO A 23 -13.95 -7.18 -10.68
N SER A 24 -15.07 -6.52 -10.88
CA SER A 24 -15.57 -6.18 -12.21
C SER A 24 -14.59 -5.23 -12.90
N VAL A 25 -14.56 -5.25 -14.24
CA VAL A 25 -13.71 -4.33 -15.02
C VAL A 25 -14.02 -2.88 -14.66
N GLY A 26 -12.97 -2.10 -14.41
CA GLY A 26 -13.07 -0.70 -13.99
C GLY A 26 -13.14 -0.50 -12.48
N LEU A 27 -13.21 -1.55 -11.68
CA LEU A 27 -13.23 -1.44 -10.22
C LEU A 27 -11.81 -1.50 -9.62
N TRP A 28 -11.68 -0.87 -8.46
CA TRP A 28 -10.50 -0.85 -7.62
C TRP A 28 -10.64 -1.80 -6.44
N ARG A 29 -9.48 -2.26 -5.93
CA ARG A 29 -9.36 -3.00 -4.67
C ARG A 29 -8.16 -2.47 -3.89
N ASP A 30 -8.29 -2.39 -2.58
CA ASP A 30 -7.16 -2.11 -1.70
C ASP A 30 -6.52 -3.38 -1.14
N HIS A 31 -5.24 -3.24 -0.83
CA HIS A 31 -4.42 -4.26 -0.18
C HIS A 31 -3.60 -3.58 0.93
N LEU A 32 -4.31 -2.87 1.81
CA LEU A 32 -3.70 -2.08 2.87
C LEU A 32 -3.23 -2.95 4.03
N PRO A 33 -2.14 -2.58 4.72
CA PRO A 33 -1.68 -3.28 5.91
C PRO A 33 -2.53 -2.91 7.13
N TYR A 34 -2.91 -3.91 7.93
CA TYR A 34 -3.75 -3.74 9.11
C TYR A 34 -3.05 -4.17 10.42
N ALA A 35 -1.83 -4.70 10.37
CA ALA A 35 -1.14 -5.26 11.53
C ALA A 35 -0.62 -4.20 12.53
N SER A 36 -0.48 -2.92 12.13
CA SER A 36 0.07 -1.84 12.94
C SER A 36 -1.03 -0.90 13.42
N VAL A 37 -1.66 -1.19 14.57
CA VAL A 37 -2.78 -0.36 15.08
C VAL A 37 -2.25 0.75 15.98
N ILE A 38 -2.62 2.01 15.67
CA ILE A 38 -2.12 3.21 16.36
C ILE A 38 -3.18 3.93 17.18
N ASP A 39 -4.45 3.76 16.86
CA ASP A 39 -5.56 4.37 17.60
C ASP A 39 -6.78 3.44 17.62
N VAL A 40 -7.61 3.57 18.67
CA VAL A 40 -8.84 2.80 18.85
C VAL A 40 -9.90 3.66 19.53
N THR A 41 -11.14 3.52 19.06
CA THR A 41 -12.32 4.13 19.71
C THR A 41 -13.52 3.18 19.62
N GLY A 42 -14.38 3.19 20.63
CA GLY A 42 -15.58 2.36 20.67
C GLY A 42 -16.85 3.17 20.53
N GLY A 43 -17.81 2.66 19.77
CA GLY A 43 -19.12 3.28 19.63
C GLY A 43 -20.17 2.43 18.95
N GLY A 44 -21.40 2.47 19.46
CA GLY A 44 -22.43 1.54 19.05
C GLY A 44 -22.00 0.11 19.36
N ASP A 45 -22.13 -0.77 18.39
CA ASP A 45 -21.68 -2.18 18.49
C ASP A 45 -20.30 -2.39 17.87
N ASN A 46 -19.52 -1.32 17.63
CA ASN A 46 -18.26 -1.38 16.88
C ASN A 46 -17.07 -0.85 17.67
N ILE A 47 -15.93 -1.48 17.44
CA ILE A 47 -14.60 -0.97 17.79
C ILE A 47 -13.92 -0.53 16.50
N TYR A 48 -13.67 0.76 16.37
CA TYR A 48 -12.98 1.35 15.22
C TYR A 48 -11.49 1.47 15.51
N CYS A 49 -10.68 0.99 14.56
CA CYS A 49 -9.23 0.89 14.68
C CYS A 49 -8.55 1.59 13.54
N ALA A 50 -7.58 2.44 13.84
CA ALA A 50 -6.73 3.09 12.85
C ALA A 50 -5.35 2.44 12.78
N THR A 51 -4.87 2.29 11.55
CA THR A 51 -3.45 2.06 11.23
C THR A 51 -2.87 3.30 10.54
N PRO A 52 -1.55 3.40 10.33
CA PRO A 52 -0.98 4.51 9.56
C PRO A 52 -1.55 4.65 8.14
N TYR A 53 -2.23 3.63 7.59
CA TYR A 53 -2.68 3.60 6.19
C TYR A 53 -4.15 3.26 5.99
N SER A 54 -4.85 2.78 7.03
CA SER A 54 -6.17 2.17 6.88
C SER A 54 -6.99 2.25 8.17
N ILE A 55 -8.27 1.93 8.05
CA ILE A 55 -9.19 1.78 9.17
C ILE A 55 -9.92 0.46 9.02
N PHE A 56 -10.23 -0.18 10.13
CA PHE A 56 -11.18 -1.27 10.19
C PHE A 56 -12.06 -1.15 11.43
N ALA A 57 -13.24 -1.72 11.36
CA ALA A 57 -14.17 -1.83 12.46
C ALA A 57 -14.39 -3.31 12.81
N VAL A 58 -14.42 -3.61 14.10
CA VAL A 58 -14.82 -4.92 14.63
C VAL A 58 -16.20 -4.77 15.23
N ASN A 59 -17.19 -5.48 14.69
CA ASN A 59 -18.52 -5.56 15.31
C ASN A 59 -18.47 -6.56 16.47
N THR A 60 -18.72 -6.07 17.69
CA THR A 60 -18.60 -6.86 18.93
C THR A 60 -19.68 -7.91 19.10
N LYS A 61 -20.84 -7.76 18.43
CA LYS A 61 -21.96 -8.71 18.50
C LYS A 61 -21.92 -9.80 17.43
N GLU A 62 -21.53 -9.40 16.22
CA GLU A 62 -21.47 -10.32 15.07
C GLU A 62 -20.09 -10.96 14.91
N ASN A 63 -19.08 -10.48 15.62
CA ASN A 63 -17.67 -10.87 15.50
C ASN A 63 -17.17 -10.77 14.04
N SER A 64 -17.59 -9.71 13.35
CA SER A 64 -17.28 -9.45 11.96
C SER A 64 -16.31 -8.26 11.85
N ILE A 65 -15.51 -8.25 10.78
CA ILE A 65 -14.55 -7.16 10.51
C ILE A 65 -14.94 -6.46 9.21
N GLU A 66 -15.13 -5.16 9.28
CA GLU A 66 -15.32 -4.29 8.13
C GLU A 66 -14.08 -3.43 7.89
N ARG A 67 -13.65 -3.30 6.61
CA ARG A 67 -12.51 -2.47 6.20
C ARG A 67 -13.01 -1.16 5.63
N MET A 68 -12.36 -0.07 6.02
CA MET A 68 -12.69 1.27 5.56
C MET A 68 -11.46 1.90 4.90
N SER A 69 -11.62 2.36 3.67
CA SER A 69 -10.53 2.92 2.86
C SER A 69 -11.04 3.92 1.82
N ARG A 70 -10.15 4.46 1.01
CA ARG A 70 -10.54 5.30 -0.12
C ARG A 70 -11.47 4.59 -1.12
N ILE A 71 -11.35 3.27 -1.24
CA ILE A 71 -12.21 2.49 -2.14
C ILE A 71 -13.63 2.38 -1.58
N THR A 72 -13.79 2.38 -0.27
CA THR A 72 -15.11 2.39 0.39
C THR A 72 -15.66 3.80 0.61
N GLY A 73 -14.97 4.85 0.16
CA GLY A 73 -15.46 6.23 0.14
C GLY A 73 -14.70 7.21 1.03
N LEU A 74 -13.72 6.78 1.84
CA LEU A 74 -12.87 7.71 2.60
C LEU A 74 -12.06 8.60 1.66
N ASN A 75 -11.81 9.84 2.08
CA ASN A 75 -11.14 10.83 1.23
C ASN A 75 -9.62 10.74 1.26
N GLU A 76 -9.04 10.11 2.31
CA GLU A 76 -7.59 10.05 2.50
C GLU A 76 -7.12 8.69 3.01
N THR A 77 -5.80 8.57 3.09
CA THR A 77 -5.06 7.56 3.85
C THR A 77 -4.20 8.26 4.90
N GLY A 78 -3.70 7.53 5.90
CA GLY A 78 -2.81 8.11 6.91
C GLY A 78 -3.57 8.75 8.06
N VAL A 79 -4.23 7.91 8.85
CA VAL A 79 -5.01 8.36 10.02
C VAL A 79 -4.07 8.85 11.12
N SER A 80 -4.42 9.96 11.76
CA SER A 80 -3.72 10.52 12.93
C SER A 80 -4.50 10.36 14.24
N ALA A 81 -5.82 10.45 14.19
CA ALA A 81 -6.69 10.27 15.36
C ALA A 81 -8.09 9.78 14.97
N LEU A 82 -8.69 8.98 15.82
CA LEU A 82 -10.09 8.56 15.75
C LEU A 82 -10.86 9.07 16.96
N TYR A 83 -12.08 9.50 16.72
CA TYR A 83 -13.00 9.90 17.78
C TYR A 83 -14.43 9.46 17.42
N TYR A 84 -15.07 8.69 18.30
CA TYR A 84 -16.49 8.37 18.15
C TYR A 84 -17.32 9.26 19.08
N ASP A 85 -18.20 10.06 18.48
CA ASP A 85 -19.18 10.88 19.15
C ASP A 85 -20.40 10.03 19.48
N LYS A 86 -20.51 9.63 20.75
CA LYS A 86 -21.59 8.73 21.23
C LYS A 86 -22.96 9.39 21.18
N ASP A 87 -23.02 10.71 21.39
CA ASP A 87 -24.28 11.45 21.48
C ASP A 87 -24.91 11.63 20.09
N ASN A 88 -24.09 11.75 19.06
CA ASN A 88 -24.52 11.97 17.68
C ASN A 88 -24.30 10.73 16.78
N GLU A 89 -23.76 9.64 17.31
CA GLU A 89 -23.45 8.40 16.57
C GLU A 89 -22.58 8.65 15.32
N LYS A 90 -21.55 9.50 15.46
CA LYS A 90 -20.65 9.90 14.37
C LYS A 90 -19.22 9.44 14.65
N LEU A 91 -18.54 8.91 13.64
CA LEU A 91 -17.10 8.65 13.68
C LEU A 91 -16.36 9.78 12.99
N LEU A 92 -15.55 10.53 13.73
CA LEU A 92 -14.61 11.50 13.18
C LEU A 92 -13.27 10.82 12.94
N ILE A 93 -12.78 10.96 11.73
CA ILE A 93 -11.48 10.45 11.27
C ILE A 93 -10.60 11.65 10.93
N ALA A 94 -9.55 11.86 11.69
CA ALA A 94 -8.55 12.88 11.40
C ALA A 94 -7.36 12.24 10.68
N TYR A 95 -6.90 12.88 9.61
CA TYR A 95 -5.78 12.40 8.81
C TYR A 95 -4.49 13.18 9.08
N SER A 96 -3.35 12.56 8.85
CA SER A 96 -2.02 13.16 9.05
C SER A 96 -1.76 14.39 8.16
N ASN A 97 -2.51 14.57 7.08
CA ASN A 97 -2.48 15.75 6.22
C ASN A 97 -3.52 16.81 6.63
N SER A 98 -4.15 16.65 7.80
CA SER A 98 -5.16 17.55 8.38
C SER A 98 -6.50 17.61 7.64
N ASN A 99 -6.75 16.69 6.72
CA ASN A 99 -8.10 16.43 6.23
C ASN A 99 -8.93 15.73 7.31
N ILE A 100 -10.25 15.83 7.23
CA ILE A 100 -11.16 15.20 8.20
C ILE A 100 -12.30 14.56 7.43
N ASP A 101 -12.65 13.33 7.79
CA ASP A 101 -13.91 12.70 7.41
C ASP A 101 -14.80 12.50 8.64
N ILE A 102 -16.08 12.74 8.49
CA ILE A 102 -17.10 12.39 9.47
C ILE A 102 -18.01 11.34 8.86
N VAL A 103 -17.97 10.13 9.41
CA VAL A 103 -18.84 9.03 9.00
C VAL A 103 -20.09 9.05 9.86
N TYR A 104 -21.25 9.16 9.21
CA TYR A 104 -22.56 9.11 9.83
C TYR A 104 -23.46 8.18 9.06
N ARG A 105 -23.81 7.05 9.63
CA ARG A 105 -24.53 5.97 8.95
C ARG A 105 -23.77 5.50 7.70
N ASN A 106 -24.34 5.73 6.50
CA ASN A 106 -23.73 5.35 5.21
C ASN A 106 -23.08 6.54 4.48
N ASP A 107 -23.13 7.72 5.08
CA ASP A 107 -22.61 8.94 4.47
C ASP A 107 -21.22 9.29 5.03
N ILE A 108 -20.35 9.79 4.18
CA ILE A 108 -19.02 10.29 4.53
C ILE A 108 -18.96 11.76 4.14
N ILE A 109 -18.80 12.62 5.14
CA ILE A 109 -18.74 14.07 4.99
C ILE A 109 -17.29 14.49 5.14
N ASN A 110 -16.74 15.14 4.12
CA ASN A 110 -15.34 15.59 4.13
C ASN A 110 -15.23 17.08 4.49
N ILE A 111 -14.28 17.41 5.37
CA ILE A 111 -13.92 18.78 5.77
C ILE A 111 -12.44 19.01 5.42
N PRO A 112 -12.13 19.50 4.20
CA PRO A 112 -10.76 19.66 3.72
C PRO A 112 -10.13 21.02 4.08
N ASP A 113 -10.80 21.88 4.84
CA ASP A 113 -10.46 23.29 5.00
C ASP A 113 -9.08 23.50 5.62
N ILE A 114 -8.72 22.72 6.66
CA ILE A 114 -7.38 22.81 7.29
C ILE A 114 -6.29 22.38 6.28
N LYS A 115 -6.51 21.27 5.58
CA LYS A 115 -5.59 20.78 4.55
C LYS A 115 -5.34 21.83 3.48
N ARG A 116 -6.41 22.48 2.99
CA ARG A 116 -6.37 23.47 1.90
C ARG A 116 -5.90 24.85 2.35
N SER A 117 -5.93 25.14 3.66
CA SER A 117 -5.53 26.45 4.16
C SER A 117 -4.06 26.76 3.84
N ALA A 118 -3.74 28.03 3.61
CA ALA A 118 -2.38 28.51 3.40
C ALA A 118 -1.60 28.72 4.70
N ILE A 119 -2.17 28.35 5.86
CA ILE A 119 -1.52 28.51 7.18
C ILE A 119 -0.24 27.67 7.21
N VAL A 120 0.86 28.31 7.58
CA VAL A 120 2.15 27.65 7.77
C VAL A 120 2.28 27.19 9.22
N GLY A 121 2.76 25.96 9.42
CA GLY A 121 2.93 25.36 10.75
C GLY A 121 2.55 23.90 10.77
N ASP A 122 2.61 23.29 11.94
CA ASP A 122 2.24 21.89 12.15
C ASP A 122 0.71 21.74 12.26
N LYS A 123 0.10 21.30 11.17
CA LYS A 123 -1.35 21.11 11.08
C LYS A 123 -1.83 19.74 11.60
N ASN A 124 -0.94 18.84 12.04
CA ASN A 124 -1.34 17.52 12.52
C ASN A 124 -2.40 17.62 13.64
N ILE A 125 -3.41 16.75 13.56
CA ILE A 125 -4.45 16.62 14.58
C ILE A 125 -4.02 15.49 15.52
N TYR A 126 -3.77 15.83 16.79
CA TYR A 126 -3.26 14.92 17.82
C TYR A 126 -4.35 14.30 18.67
N ASN A 127 -5.43 15.04 18.90
CA ASN A 127 -6.55 14.61 19.73
C ASN A 127 -7.83 15.32 19.29
N VAL A 128 -8.97 14.70 19.59
CA VAL A 128 -10.30 15.26 19.37
C VAL A 128 -11.08 15.22 20.66
N TYR A 129 -11.69 16.32 21.02
CA TYR A 129 -12.60 16.44 22.14
C TYR A 129 -13.94 16.99 21.65
N SER A 130 -15.06 16.44 22.10
CA SER A 130 -16.39 16.95 21.75
C SER A 130 -17.04 17.60 22.97
N ARG A 131 -17.74 18.70 22.73
CA ARG A 131 -18.64 19.31 23.69
C ARG A 131 -19.80 19.99 22.96
N GLU A 132 -21.02 19.67 23.37
CA GLU A 132 -22.24 20.21 22.74
C GLU A 132 -22.24 19.92 21.21
N LYS A 133 -22.24 20.98 20.39
CA LYS A 133 -22.29 20.91 18.92
C LYS A 133 -20.92 21.14 18.26
N ASN A 134 -19.83 21.07 19.01
CA ASN A 134 -18.51 21.35 18.47
C ASN A 134 -17.54 20.20 18.72
N TYR A 135 -16.68 19.97 17.71
CA TYR A 135 -15.45 19.21 17.88
C TYR A 135 -14.28 20.16 18.03
N TYR A 136 -13.46 19.91 19.03
CA TYR A 136 -12.25 20.67 19.33
C TYR A 136 -11.06 19.81 18.96
N LEU A 137 -10.34 20.22 17.93
CA LEU A 137 -9.19 19.49 17.37
C LEU A 137 -7.92 20.07 18.00
N SER A 138 -7.20 19.26 18.76
CA SER A 138 -5.89 19.60 19.28
C SER A 138 -4.84 19.46 18.16
N THR A 139 -4.18 20.55 17.79
CA THR A 139 -3.26 20.59 16.64
C THR A 139 -1.92 21.21 17.03
N GLY A 140 -0.93 21.13 16.13
CA GLY A 140 0.33 21.87 16.30
C GLY A 140 0.19 23.38 16.12
N LEU A 141 -0.94 23.87 15.61
CA LEU A 141 -1.24 25.30 15.49
C LEU A 141 -1.88 25.86 16.76
N GLY A 142 -2.59 25.03 17.53
CA GLY A 142 -3.47 25.40 18.63
C GLY A 142 -4.71 24.51 18.64
N VAL A 143 -5.88 25.07 18.93
CA VAL A 143 -7.17 24.37 18.89
C VAL A 143 -7.98 24.85 17.69
N ILE A 144 -8.48 23.93 16.88
CA ILE A 144 -9.40 24.23 15.78
C ILE A 144 -10.78 23.74 16.18
N VAL A 145 -11.79 24.59 16.04
CA VAL A 145 -13.17 24.29 16.40
C VAL A 145 -13.97 23.98 15.12
N VAL A 146 -14.60 22.82 15.08
CA VAL A 146 -15.47 22.38 14.00
C VAL A 146 -16.91 22.35 14.48
N ASP A 147 -17.83 22.93 13.74
CA ASP A 147 -19.27 22.79 13.97
C ASP A 147 -19.71 21.37 13.54
N ALA A 148 -20.17 20.57 14.50
CA ALA A 148 -20.55 19.17 14.28
C ALA A 148 -21.89 18.99 13.55
N GLU A 149 -22.69 20.04 13.38
CA GLU A 149 -23.96 20.02 12.65
C GLU A 149 -23.81 20.59 11.23
N ARG A 150 -22.98 21.65 11.07
CA ARG A 150 -22.75 22.30 9.77
C ARG A 150 -21.58 21.72 9.00
N TYR A 151 -20.71 20.97 9.71
CA TYR A 151 -19.51 20.36 9.13
C TYR A 151 -18.55 21.39 8.51
N GLU A 152 -18.31 22.47 9.24
CA GLU A 152 -17.43 23.56 8.81
C GLU A 152 -16.50 23.99 9.95
N ILE A 153 -15.37 24.60 9.62
CA ILE A 153 -14.47 25.21 10.61
C ILE A 153 -15.16 26.45 11.16
N LYS A 154 -15.42 26.44 12.46
CA LYS A 154 -16.08 27.53 13.17
C LYS A 154 -15.11 28.56 13.70
N ASP A 155 -13.94 28.11 14.20
CA ASP A 155 -12.98 28.98 14.85
C ASP A 155 -11.58 28.35 14.92
N SER A 156 -10.55 29.16 15.23
CA SER A 156 -9.17 28.71 15.42
C SER A 156 -8.54 29.50 16.58
N TRP A 157 -8.13 28.79 17.63
CA TRP A 157 -7.59 29.36 18.86
C TRP A 157 -6.07 29.22 18.89
N LEU A 158 -5.36 30.33 18.72
CA LEU A 158 -3.91 30.41 18.86
C LEU A 158 -3.55 30.72 20.30
N ILE A 159 -3.46 29.69 21.14
CA ILE A 159 -3.35 29.82 22.60
C ILE A 159 -1.92 29.83 23.12
N GLY A 160 -0.91 29.90 22.23
CA GLY A 160 0.49 30.04 22.61
C GLY A 160 0.82 31.39 23.24
N LYS A 161 2.03 31.53 23.78
CA LYS A 161 2.49 32.79 24.40
C LYS A 161 2.36 33.95 23.40
N ASN A 162 1.70 35.03 23.82
CA ASN A 162 1.41 36.23 23.01
C ASN A 162 0.61 35.91 21.72
N GLY A 163 -0.26 34.92 21.73
CA GLY A 163 -1.07 34.53 20.58
C GLY A 163 -0.31 33.78 19.49
N SER A 164 0.86 33.20 19.82
CA SER A 164 1.61 32.36 18.89
C SER A 164 0.95 30.98 18.73
N GLN A 165 1.35 30.28 17.67
CA GLN A 165 1.07 28.85 17.55
C GLN A 165 1.73 28.09 18.70
N VAL A 166 1.05 27.07 19.20
CA VAL A 166 1.54 26.15 20.22
C VAL A 166 0.94 24.77 19.97
N ARG A 167 1.74 23.75 20.10
CA ARG A 167 1.23 22.39 20.01
C ARG A 167 0.35 22.07 21.22
N VAL A 168 -0.91 21.72 20.92
CA VAL A 168 -1.88 21.20 21.87
C VAL A 168 -1.92 19.68 21.74
N ASN A 169 -1.60 18.96 22.80
CA ASN A 169 -1.56 17.50 22.83
C ASN A 169 -2.93 16.90 23.21
N GLY A 170 -3.73 17.63 23.99
CA GLY A 170 -5.07 17.22 24.38
C GLY A 170 -5.84 18.39 24.97
N LEU A 171 -7.16 18.34 24.85
CA LEU A 171 -8.10 19.32 25.39
C LEU A 171 -9.22 18.59 26.13
N THR A 172 -9.68 19.15 27.24
CA THR A 172 -10.89 18.73 27.92
C THR A 172 -11.55 19.95 28.62
N SER A 173 -12.68 19.74 29.24
CA SER A 173 -13.31 20.79 30.11
C SER A 173 -13.95 20.17 31.33
N ASP A 174 -14.11 20.98 32.37
CA ASP A 174 -15.09 20.74 33.43
C ASP A 174 -16.35 21.60 33.16
N GLU A 175 -17.17 21.87 34.22
CA GLU A 175 -18.37 22.68 34.10
C GLU A 175 -18.05 24.18 33.89
N ASN A 176 -16.85 24.63 34.22
CA ASN A 176 -16.49 26.06 34.30
C ASN A 176 -15.37 26.46 33.34
N SER A 177 -14.50 25.52 32.95
CA SER A 177 -13.26 25.87 32.26
C SER A 177 -12.82 24.81 31.24
N PHE A 178 -12.16 25.28 30.20
CA PHE A 178 -11.32 24.46 29.34
C PHE A 178 -9.94 24.23 29.96
N TYR A 179 -9.34 23.07 29.68
CA TYR A 179 -7.97 22.71 30.02
C TYR A 179 -7.27 22.16 28.78
N ALA A 180 -6.14 22.78 28.41
CA ALA A 180 -5.33 22.39 27.28
C ALA A 180 -3.94 21.94 27.72
N ALA A 181 -3.60 20.66 27.47
CA ALA A 181 -2.26 20.14 27.64
C ALA A 181 -1.42 20.57 26.43
N THR A 182 -0.40 21.41 26.65
CA THR A 182 0.42 21.96 25.57
C THR A 182 1.91 21.69 25.79
N GLU A 183 2.72 21.92 24.76
CA GLU A 183 4.18 21.86 24.86
C GLU A 183 4.76 22.94 25.81
N GLU A 184 4.04 24.06 26.01
CA GLU A 184 4.42 25.10 26.98
C GLU A 184 4.00 24.74 28.40
N GLY A 185 3.04 23.83 28.59
CA GLY A 185 2.47 23.44 29.86
C GLY A 185 0.95 23.28 29.82
N LEU A 186 0.33 23.19 30.98
CA LEU A 186 -1.12 23.11 31.09
C LEU A 186 -1.72 24.54 31.13
N LYS A 187 -2.64 24.80 30.18
CA LYS A 187 -3.36 26.08 30.10
C LYS A 187 -4.82 25.89 30.47
N LYS A 188 -5.43 26.92 31.05
CA LYS A 188 -6.83 26.94 31.49
C LYS A 188 -7.50 28.22 30.99
N ALA A 189 -8.73 28.11 30.46
CA ALA A 189 -9.56 29.25 30.07
C ALA A 189 -11.00 29.07 30.59
N PRO A 190 -11.74 30.14 30.93
CA PRO A 190 -13.15 30.04 31.31
C PRO A 190 -14.00 29.55 30.13
N LEU A 191 -14.98 28.66 30.37
CA LEU A 191 -15.95 28.24 29.35
C LEU A 191 -16.83 29.38 28.84
N ASN A 192 -17.11 30.36 29.69
CA ASN A 192 -17.90 31.56 29.40
C ASN A 192 -17.06 32.74 28.93
N ALA A 193 -15.81 32.53 28.52
CA ALA A 193 -14.98 33.57 27.91
C ALA A 193 -15.72 34.18 26.71
N ALA A 194 -15.70 35.51 26.61
CA ALA A 194 -16.37 36.20 25.51
C ALA A 194 -15.75 35.85 24.14
N ASN A 195 -14.46 35.55 24.14
CA ASN A 195 -13.73 35.13 22.97
C ASN A 195 -12.67 34.08 23.33
N PRO A 196 -12.98 32.76 23.30
CA PRO A 196 -12.00 31.71 23.59
C PRO A 196 -10.77 31.67 22.65
N ALA A 197 -10.83 32.38 21.51
CA ALA A 197 -9.67 32.56 20.63
C ALA A 197 -8.67 33.61 21.14
N ASP A 198 -9.05 34.43 22.13
CA ASP A 198 -8.12 35.38 22.74
C ASP A 198 -7.16 34.65 23.70
N TYR A 199 -5.88 34.67 23.36
CA TYR A 199 -4.84 34.03 24.17
C TYR A 199 -4.76 34.59 25.60
N ASN A 200 -5.23 35.80 25.85
CA ASN A 200 -5.23 36.41 27.18
C ASN A 200 -6.19 35.70 28.14
N ASP A 201 -7.21 35.02 27.64
CA ASP A 201 -8.12 34.21 28.45
C ASP A 201 -7.49 32.89 28.89
N TRP A 202 -6.36 32.48 28.26
CA TRP A 202 -5.67 31.24 28.55
C TRP A 202 -4.52 31.43 29.54
N GLN A 203 -4.75 31.06 30.80
CA GLN A 203 -3.74 31.12 31.85
C GLN A 203 -2.89 29.85 31.88
N LEU A 204 -1.55 30.01 31.89
CA LEU A 204 -0.63 28.92 32.18
C LEU A 204 -0.70 28.59 33.67
N ILE A 205 -1.17 27.38 34.01
CA ILE A 205 -1.35 26.90 35.39
C ILE A 205 -0.36 25.83 35.82
N SER A 206 0.56 25.40 34.94
CA SER A 206 1.72 24.58 35.28
C SER A 206 2.86 25.44 35.83
N GLY A 207 3.72 24.84 36.67
CA GLY A 207 4.77 25.56 37.41
C GLY A 207 4.32 26.08 38.79
N THR A 208 3.03 25.85 39.18
CA THR A 208 2.44 26.29 40.43
C THR A 208 1.55 25.22 41.05
N ASN A 209 1.17 25.37 42.30
CA ASN A 209 0.14 24.56 42.97
C ASN A 209 0.36 23.02 42.90
N GLY A 210 1.62 22.57 42.98
CA GLY A 210 1.96 21.16 42.98
C GLY A 210 2.22 20.54 41.58
N LEU A 211 2.15 21.35 40.52
CA LEU A 211 2.46 20.90 39.17
C LEU A 211 3.73 21.56 38.64
N SER A 212 4.70 20.80 38.17
CA SER A 212 5.91 21.32 37.52
C SER A 212 5.61 21.97 36.15
N GLY A 213 6.46 22.90 35.71
CA GLY A 213 6.37 23.51 34.37
C GLY A 213 6.76 22.55 33.24
N GLY A 214 6.65 23.05 32.00
CA GLY A 214 7.03 22.30 30.79
C GLY A 214 5.92 21.43 30.19
N ASN A 215 6.24 20.71 29.14
CA ASN A 215 5.30 19.96 28.31
C ASN A 215 4.35 19.06 29.10
N CYS A 216 3.07 19.08 28.72
CA CYS A 216 2.01 18.20 29.21
C CYS A 216 1.51 17.32 28.07
N GLN A 217 1.45 16.00 28.29
CA GLN A 217 1.17 15.04 27.23
C GLN A 217 -0.31 14.85 26.94
N ASN A 218 -1.18 14.87 27.96
CA ASN A 218 -2.64 14.76 27.78
C ASN A 218 -3.39 15.28 29.02
N VAL A 219 -4.65 15.66 28.82
CA VAL A 219 -5.56 16.06 29.90
C VAL A 219 -6.92 15.40 29.70
N LEU A 220 -7.46 14.81 30.74
CA LEU A 220 -8.69 14.01 30.73
C LEU A 220 -9.69 14.55 31.74
N ASN A 221 -10.97 14.41 31.44
CA ASN A 221 -12.05 14.57 32.44
C ASN A 221 -12.64 13.18 32.72
N VAL A 222 -12.55 12.72 33.95
CA VAL A 222 -13.08 11.46 34.41
C VAL A 222 -14.10 11.71 35.53
N GLN A 223 -15.37 11.65 35.20
CA GLN A 223 -16.47 11.94 36.13
C GLN A 223 -16.34 13.31 36.83
N GLY A 224 -16.01 14.35 36.07
CA GLY A 224 -15.85 15.72 36.60
C GLY A 224 -14.47 15.99 37.22
N LYS A 225 -13.62 15.00 37.40
CA LYS A 225 -12.25 15.15 37.89
C LYS A 225 -11.28 15.38 36.76
N ILE A 226 -10.53 16.46 36.78
CA ILE A 226 -9.50 16.76 35.79
C ILE A 226 -8.23 16.01 36.14
N ILE A 227 -7.74 15.22 35.20
CA ILE A 227 -6.55 14.38 35.34
C ILE A 227 -5.57 14.74 34.22
N LEU A 228 -4.33 15.00 34.56
CA LEU A 228 -3.27 15.40 33.67
C LEU A 228 -2.24 14.27 33.56
N GLN A 229 -1.90 13.88 32.33
CA GLN A 229 -0.69 13.12 32.06
C GLN A 229 0.48 14.08 31.88
N LYS A 230 1.46 13.99 32.75
CA LYS A 230 2.70 14.73 32.66
C LYS A 230 3.88 13.82 32.97
N ASP A 231 4.82 13.74 32.03
CA ASP A 231 5.93 12.81 32.06
C ASP A 231 5.40 11.37 32.28
N ASP A 232 5.96 10.60 33.21
CA ASP A 232 5.56 9.25 33.51
C ASP A 232 4.52 9.15 34.65
N SER A 233 3.74 10.21 34.88
CA SER A 233 2.83 10.33 36.01
C SER A 233 1.46 10.87 35.61
N LEU A 234 0.45 10.50 36.40
CA LEU A 234 -0.85 11.16 36.40
C LEU A 234 -0.99 12.04 37.61
N PHE A 235 -1.48 13.24 37.38
CA PHE A 235 -1.85 14.21 38.47
C PHE A 235 -3.35 14.48 38.42
N ALA A 236 -3.96 14.67 39.58
CA ALA A 236 -5.36 15.04 39.70
C ALA A 236 -5.51 16.45 40.26
N LEU A 237 -6.45 17.21 39.72
CA LEU A 237 -6.83 18.52 40.23
C LEU A 237 -7.78 18.35 41.40
N ASN A 238 -7.38 18.86 42.59
CA ASN A 238 -8.17 18.86 43.82
C ASN A 238 -8.34 20.35 44.30
N GLY A 239 -9.49 20.94 44.00
CA GLY A 239 -9.67 22.38 44.17
C GLY A 239 -8.72 23.19 43.29
N ALA A 240 -7.78 23.95 43.91
CA ALA A 240 -6.77 24.71 43.18
C ALA A 240 -5.41 23.98 43.07
N ASN A 241 -5.24 22.84 43.74
CA ASN A 241 -3.94 22.13 43.83
C ASN A 241 -3.90 20.86 43.03
N TRP A 242 -2.74 20.55 42.45
CA TRP A 242 -2.45 19.30 41.81
C TRP A 242 -1.78 18.33 42.77
N SER A 243 -2.24 17.10 42.78
CA SER A 243 -1.63 16.02 43.55
C SER A 243 -1.34 14.82 42.64
N LEU A 244 -0.26 14.09 42.99
CA LEU A 244 0.05 12.85 42.30
C LEU A 244 -1.10 11.85 42.48
N LEU A 245 -1.67 11.38 41.36
CA LEU A 245 -2.72 10.36 41.34
C LEU A 245 -2.15 8.98 41.18
N TYR A 246 -1.20 8.84 40.24
CA TYR A 246 -0.58 7.55 39.92
C TYR A 246 0.83 7.72 39.36
N HIS A 247 1.74 6.88 39.85
CA HIS A 247 3.10 6.70 39.32
C HIS A 247 3.63 5.35 39.79
N ASP A 248 4.21 4.55 38.87
CA ASP A 248 4.74 3.24 39.19
C ASP A 248 6.16 2.97 38.61
N GLY A 249 6.80 4.05 38.12
CA GLY A 249 8.16 3.98 37.56
C GLY A 249 8.23 3.44 36.12
N TRP A 250 7.08 3.27 35.45
CA TRP A 250 7.03 2.90 34.05
C TRP A 250 6.74 4.10 33.16
N PRO A 251 7.50 4.31 32.07
CA PRO A 251 7.21 5.35 31.09
C PRO A 251 5.81 5.20 30.51
N VAL A 252 5.03 6.29 30.55
CA VAL A 252 3.66 6.36 30.05
C VAL A 252 3.67 6.84 28.60
N ILE A 253 3.25 6.01 27.67
CA ILE A 253 3.10 6.35 26.25
C ILE A 253 1.82 7.16 26.02
N ASN A 254 0.71 6.71 26.61
CA ASN A 254 -0.60 7.33 26.43
C ASN A 254 -1.50 7.06 27.63
N ALA A 255 -2.28 8.06 28.02
CA ALA A 255 -3.39 7.95 28.93
C ALA A 255 -4.69 8.29 28.18
N ALA A 256 -5.71 7.43 28.28
CA ALA A 256 -7.02 7.63 27.69
C ALA A 256 -8.12 7.38 28.73
N CYS A 257 -9.31 7.91 28.46
CA CYS A 257 -10.50 7.68 29.29
C CYS A 257 -11.62 7.08 28.45
N SER A 258 -12.20 5.99 28.93
CA SER A 258 -13.42 5.39 28.40
C SER A 258 -14.17 4.73 29.56
N GLU A 259 -15.51 4.76 29.54
CA GLU A 259 -16.39 4.14 30.56
C GLU A 259 -15.98 4.49 32.00
N ASN A 260 -15.62 5.76 32.21
CA ASN A 260 -15.18 6.27 33.53
C ASN A 260 -13.95 5.60 34.12
N LYS A 261 -13.17 4.92 33.30
CA LYS A 261 -11.87 4.33 33.65
C LYS A 261 -10.76 5.06 32.89
N ILE A 262 -9.57 5.03 33.49
CA ILE A 262 -8.35 5.52 32.85
C ILE A 262 -7.55 4.31 32.39
N SER A 263 -7.13 4.31 31.13
CA SER A 263 -6.21 3.32 30.60
C SER A 263 -4.83 3.94 30.38
N LEU A 264 -3.78 3.26 30.83
CA LEU A 264 -2.40 3.66 30.65
C LEU A 264 -1.68 2.64 29.75
N CYS A 265 -1.18 3.08 28.62
CA CYS A 265 -0.23 2.33 27.82
C CYS A 265 1.19 2.67 28.27
N GLN A 266 1.96 1.69 28.70
CA GLN A 266 3.27 1.90 29.30
C GLN A 266 4.33 1.00 28.63
N ARG A 267 5.55 1.53 28.42
CA ARG A 267 6.64 0.80 27.77
C ARG A 267 8.01 1.27 28.24
N LYS A 268 8.86 0.36 28.65
CA LYS A 268 10.25 0.60 29.00
C LYS A 268 11.17 0.61 27.77
N ALA A 269 12.35 1.18 27.91
CA ALA A 269 13.36 1.24 26.86
C ALA A 269 13.84 -0.15 26.38
N ASN A 270 13.82 -1.16 27.28
CA ASN A 270 14.15 -2.55 26.94
C ASN A 270 13.05 -3.28 26.14
N GLY A 271 11.89 -2.60 25.87
CA GLY A 271 10.78 -3.15 25.12
C GLY A 271 9.66 -3.79 25.94
N GLU A 272 9.85 -3.99 27.25
CA GLU A 272 8.77 -4.45 28.12
C GLU A 272 7.59 -3.49 28.08
N SER A 273 6.38 -4.03 27.96
CA SER A 273 5.16 -3.25 27.80
C SER A 273 4.03 -3.78 28.65
N LYS A 274 3.15 -2.90 29.07
CA LYS A 274 1.91 -3.22 29.80
C LYS A 274 0.82 -2.20 29.54
N VAL A 275 -0.42 -2.61 29.85
CA VAL A 275 -1.58 -1.72 29.91
C VAL A 275 -2.17 -1.81 31.32
N THR A 276 -2.36 -0.67 32.00
CA THR A 276 -2.94 -0.59 33.32
C THR A 276 -4.27 0.16 33.26
N ILE A 277 -5.31 -0.38 33.84
CA ILE A 277 -6.63 0.24 33.97
C ILE A 277 -6.81 0.72 35.40
N LEU A 278 -7.16 2.00 35.56
CA LEU A 278 -7.35 2.66 36.84
C LEU A 278 -8.79 3.18 37.00
N ASN A 279 -9.23 3.27 38.24
CA ASN A 279 -10.37 4.09 38.64
C ASN A 279 -9.97 5.59 38.68
N ASN A 280 -10.95 6.48 38.82
CA ASN A 280 -10.73 7.94 38.96
C ASN A 280 -9.99 8.37 40.23
N ASP A 281 -9.86 7.48 41.21
CA ASP A 281 -9.07 7.68 42.44
C ASP A 281 -7.62 7.20 42.32
N GLY A 282 -7.23 6.63 41.19
CA GLY A 282 -5.90 6.07 40.90
C GLY A 282 -5.71 4.62 41.35
N SER A 283 -6.73 3.98 41.91
CA SER A 283 -6.67 2.55 42.25
C SER A 283 -6.67 1.68 41.00
N ILE A 284 -5.82 0.63 41.00
CA ILE A 284 -5.68 -0.29 39.89
C ILE A 284 -6.89 -1.23 39.83
N VAL A 285 -7.53 -1.28 38.65
CA VAL A 285 -8.59 -2.25 38.34
C VAL A 285 -7.99 -3.51 37.74
N ASN A 286 -7.18 -3.36 36.68
CA ASN A 286 -6.49 -4.46 35.99
C ASN A 286 -5.12 -4.02 35.48
N THR A 287 -4.22 -4.99 35.33
CA THR A 287 -2.95 -4.83 34.62
C THR A 287 -2.79 -5.98 33.63
N PHE A 288 -2.57 -5.63 32.35
CA PHE A 288 -2.36 -6.59 31.29
C PHE A 288 -0.89 -6.59 30.88
N ILE A 289 -0.24 -7.76 30.97
CA ILE A 289 1.14 -8.02 30.55
C ILE A 289 1.11 -9.28 29.69
N GLN A 290 1.27 -9.11 28.40
CA GLN A 290 1.26 -10.23 27.45
C GLN A 290 2.23 -9.90 26.29
N PRO A 291 3.51 -10.25 26.37
CA PRO A 291 4.53 -9.81 25.42
C PRO A 291 4.24 -10.17 23.95
N SER A 292 3.46 -11.25 23.71
CA SER A 292 3.08 -11.66 22.34
C SER A 292 2.11 -10.70 21.66
N VAL A 293 1.29 -9.94 22.42
CA VAL A 293 0.24 -9.06 21.90
C VAL A 293 0.25 -7.65 22.50
N ILE A 294 1.08 -7.39 23.51
CA ILE A 294 1.33 -6.07 24.09
C ILE A 294 2.84 -5.79 23.96
N SER A 295 3.24 -5.28 22.79
CA SER A 295 4.63 -5.02 22.44
C SER A 295 4.94 -3.53 22.32
N PHE A 296 4.02 -2.77 21.75
CA PHE A 296 4.07 -1.32 21.67
C PHE A 296 2.64 -0.76 21.70
N PRO A 297 1.99 -0.78 22.88
CA PRO A 297 0.62 -0.31 23.02
C PRO A 297 0.56 1.21 22.82
N ARG A 298 -0.31 1.66 21.91
CA ARG A 298 -0.49 3.06 21.54
C ARG A 298 -1.69 3.68 22.26
N LYS A 299 -2.78 2.94 22.37
CA LYS A 299 -3.99 3.35 23.07
C LYS A 299 -4.76 2.13 23.55
N ALA A 300 -5.41 2.25 24.68
CA ALA A 300 -6.31 1.22 25.18
C ALA A 300 -7.61 1.85 25.65
N ILE A 301 -8.73 1.14 25.49
CA ILE A 301 -10.04 1.59 25.96
C ILE A 301 -10.78 0.43 26.61
N PRO A 302 -11.31 0.61 27.82
CA PRO A 302 -12.42 -0.19 28.32
C PRO A 302 -13.67 0.04 27.47
N PHE A 303 -14.35 -1.03 27.08
CA PHE A 303 -15.57 -0.96 26.28
C PHE A 303 -16.41 -2.23 26.50
N GLU A 304 -17.67 -2.07 26.97
CA GLU A 304 -18.63 -3.15 27.26
C GLU A 304 -18.08 -4.27 28.18
N GLY A 305 -17.26 -3.88 29.17
CA GLY A 305 -16.67 -4.82 30.15
C GLY A 305 -15.32 -5.39 29.74
N ASP A 306 -14.92 -5.32 28.50
CA ASP A 306 -13.64 -5.75 27.97
C ASP A 306 -12.64 -4.58 27.84
N THR A 307 -11.36 -4.91 27.66
CA THR A 307 -10.33 -3.92 27.35
C THR A 307 -9.75 -4.16 25.96
N TRP A 308 -9.91 -3.17 25.08
CA TRP A 308 -9.39 -3.19 23.72
C TRP A 308 -8.07 -2.43 23.65
N ILE A 309 -7.06 -3.07 23.12
CA ILE A 309 -5.68 -2.54 23.06
C ILE A 309 -5.23 -2.43 21.62
N ALA A 310 -4.95 -1.19 21.21
CA ALA A 310 -4.29 -0.87 19.95
C ALA A 310 -2.77 -0.98 20.14
N ASP A 311 -2.13 -1.94 19.47
CA ASP A 311 -0.68 -2.14 19.51
C ASP A 311 -0.07 -1.96 18.13
N GLN A 312 0.97 -1.13 18.06
CA GLN A 312 1.63 -0.79 16.79
C GLN A 312 2.39 -1.98 16.17
N VAL A 313 2.71 -3.00 16.95
CA VAL A 313 3.48 -4.19 16.52
C VAL A 313 2.59 -5.41 16.43
N ALA A 314 1.62 -5.53 17.33
CA ALA A 314 0.81 -6.73 17.51
C ALA A 314 -0.66 -6.56 17.02
N GLY A 315 -1.06 -5.37 16.58
CA GLY A 315 -2.41 -5.12 16.06
C GLY A 315 -3.44 -4.81 17.14
N LEU A 316 -4.69 -5.22 16.93
CA LEU A 316 -5.78 -5.05 17.89
C LEU A 316 -5.97 -6.32 18.72
N SER A 317 -6.07 -6.15 20.04
CA SER A 317 -6.40 -7.24 20.96
C SER A 317 -7.53 -6.85 21.89
N GLN A 318 -8.43 -7.78 22.17
CA GLN A 318 -9.50 -7.70 23.15
C GLN A 318 -9.11 -8.55 24.37
N PHE A 319 -9.16 -7.99 25.55
CA PHE A 319 -8.93 -8.70 26.81
C PHE A 319 -10.20 -8.69 27.67
N ASN A 320 -10.73 -9.84 28.00
CA ASN A 320 -11.82 -10.00 28.95
C ASN A 320 -11.31 -10.21 30.39
N ALA A 321 -10.07 -10.68 30.55
CA ALA A 321 -9.33 -10.79 31.80
C ALA A 321 -7.82 -10.82 31.53
N PRO A 322 -6.96 -10.57 32.55
CA PRO A 322 -5.52 -10.79 32.41
C PRO A 322 -5.22 -12.23 31.97
N GLY A 323 -4.48 -12.35 30.85
CA GLY A 323 -4.11 -13.66 30.25
C GLY A 323 -5.15 -14.29 29.33
N SER A 324 -6.35 -13.71 29.20
CA SER A 324 -7.38 -14.18 28.28
C SER A 324 -7.67 -13.10 27.23
N PHE A 325 -7.35 -13.37 25.97
CA PHE A 325 -7.45 -12.39 24.88
C PHE A 325 -7.79 -13.02 23.53
N GLU A 326 -8.34 -12.19 22.67
CA GLU A 326 -8.50 -12.44 21.24
C GLU A 326 -7.80 -11.35 20.42
N GLN A 327 -7.31 -11.71 19.22
CA GLN A 327 -6.70 -10.75 18.29
C GLN A 327 -7.56 -10.57 17.04
N TYR A 328 -7.66 -9.34 16.60
CA TYR A 328 -8.43 -8.93 15.42
C TYR A 328 -7.49 -8.23 14.44
N ILE A 329 -6.95 -9.00 13.49
CA ILE A 329 -6.07 -8.50 12.43
C ILE A 329 -6.64 -8.96 11.09
N PRO A 330 -7.20 -8.04 10.26
CA PRO A 330 -7.63 -8.39 8.92
C PRO A 330 -6.47 -9.00 8.11
N ASN A 331 -6.73 -10.06 7.35
CA ASN A 331 -5.71 -10.67 6.50
C ASN A 331 -5.18 -9.64 5.49
N SER A 332 -3.88 -9.37 5.54
CA SER A 332 -3.25 -8.27 4.78
C SER A 332 -1.73 -8.48 4.64
N PRO A 333 -1.04 -7.71 3.77
CA PRO A 333 0.40 -7.58 3.87
C PRO A 333 0.79 -7.00 5.23
N GLU A 334 1.97 -7.37 5.73
CA GLU A 334 2.48 -6.90 7.04
C GLU A 334 2.69 -5.37 7.07
N SER A 335 3.15 -4.81 5.93
CA SER A 335 3.40 -3.37 5.76
C SER A 335 3.26 -2.99 4.29
N ILE A 336 3.60 -1.75 3.95
CA ILE A 336 3.68 -1.31 2.55
C ILE A 336 4.79 -2.06 1.82
N ALA A 337 4.63 -2.28 0.50
CA ALA A 337 5.67 -2.83 -0.36
C ALA A 337 6.38 -1.69 -1.09
N SER A 338 7.71 -1.69 -1.07
CA SER A 338 8.56 -0.68 -1.73
C SER A 338 9.54 -1.28 -2.73
N GLY A 339 9.75 -2.61 -2.67
CA GLY A 339 10.63 -3.35 -3.56
C GLY A 339 9.93 -3.87 -4.81
N GLU A 340 10.43 -4.95 -5.37
CA GLU A 340 9.90 -5.55 -6.59
C GLU A 340 8.52 -6.17 -6.36
N MET A 341 7.67 -6.09 -7.39
CA MET A 341 6.40 -6.82 -7.49
C MET A 341 6.33 -7.58 -8.81
N ILE A 342 5.99 -8.86 -8.74
CA ILE A 342 5.76 -9.70 -9.92
C ILE A 342 4.47 -10.51 -9.74
N VAL A 343 3.83 -10.84 -10.86
CA VAL A 343 2.77 -11.85 -10.88
C VAL A 343 3.26 -13.08 -11.64
N TYR A 344 3.16 -14.23 -11.01
CA TYR A 344 3.48 -15.51 -11.61
C TYR A 344 2.36 -16.52 -11.33
N ASN A 345 1.83 -17.19 -12.34
CA ASN A 345 0.72 -18.14 -12.23
C ASN A 345 -0.47 -17.61 -11.39
N ASN A 346 -0.88 -16.34 -11.62
CA ASN A 346 -1.96 -15.62 -10.93
C ASN A 346 -1.71 -15.41 -9.42
N VAL A 347 -0.48 -15.52 -8.96
CA VAL A 347 -0.05 -15.19 -7.60
C VAL A 347 0.78 -13.92 -7.67
N LEU A 348 0.41 -12.91 -6.88
CA LEU A 348 1.21 -11.71 -6.71
C LEU A 348 2.26 -11.95 -5.62
N TYR A 349 3.49 -11.64 -5.94
CA TYR A 349 4.62 -11.60 -5.00
C TYR A 349 5.12 -10.17 -4.90
N ALA A 350 5.29 -9.67 -3.67
CA ALA A 350 5.77 -8.33 -3.41
C ALA A 350 6.83 -8.34 -2.31
N THR A 351 7.88 -7.55 -2.46
CA THR A 351 8.92 -7.40 -1.45
C THR A 351 8.75 -6.09 -0.69
N SER A 352 9.02 -6.13 0.62
CA SER A 352 8.79 -4.99 1.51
C SER A 352 9.90 -3.95 1.49
N GLY A 353 11.11 -4.34 1.09
CA GLY A 353 12.32 -3.53 1.19
C GLY A 353 12.35 -2.37 0.21
N GLY A 354 13.26 -1.47 0.46
CA GLY A 354 13.52 -0.32 -0.41
C GLY A 354 14.89 0.26 -0.19
N VAL A 355 15.30 1.09 -1.12
CA VAL A 355 16.47 1.96 -1.01
C VAL A 355 16.01 3.41 -1.19
N ASN A 356 16.67 4.34 -0.51
CA ASN A 356 16.44 5.75 -0.73
C ASN A 356 17.12 6.25 -2.03
N ASP A 357 16.95 7.52 -2.37
CA ASP A 357 17.54 8.12 -3.59
C ASP A 357 19.09 8.04 -3.61
N ALA A 358 19.72 7.93 -2.45
CA ALA A 358 21.18 7.72 -2.31
C ALA A 358 21.59 6.24 -2.33
N TRP A 359 20.67 5.32 -2.59
CA TRP A 359 20.89 3.87 -2.58
C TRP A 359 21.34 3.31 -1.23
N ASN A 360 20.85 3.87 -0.13
CA ASN A 360 21.01 3.30 1.20
C ASN A 360 19.78 2.46 1.57
N GLY A 361 19.99 1.28 2.14
CA GLY A 361 18.92 0.43 2.66
C GLY A 361 18.13 1.14 3.76
N GLN A 362 16.88 0.77 3.92
CA GLN A 362 15.95 1.36 4.89
C GLN A 362 15.79 0.50 6.16
N ASN A 363 16.54 -0.60 6.26
CA ASN A 363 16.47 -1.58 7.35
C ASN A 363 15.08 -2.21 7.53
N ASN A 364 14.33 -2.34 6.44
CA ASN A 364 13.01 -2.93 6.45
C ASN A 364 13.10 -4.45 6.64
N SER A 365 12.41 -4.97 7.63
CA SER A 365 12.44 -6.38 8.03
C SER A 365 11.12 -7.12 7.83
N ASN A 366 10.15 -6.50 7.11
CA ASN A 366 8.80 -7.04 6.96
C ASN A 366 8.71 -8.18 5.91
N GLY A 367 9.80 -8.45 5.16
CA GLY A 367 9.93 -9.65 4.36
C GLY A 367 9.25 -9.61 3.00
N ILE A 368 8.54 -10.68 2.66
CA ILE A 368 7.93 -10.92 1.37
C ILE A 368 6.44 -11.18 1.58
N TYR A 369 5.61 -10.63 0.70
CA TYR A 369 4.15 -10.76 0.71
C TYR A 369 3.69 -11.55 -0.50
N ILE A 370 2.80 -12.51 -0.29
CA ILE A 370 2.24 -13.38 -1.33
C ILE A 370 0.73 -13.26 -1.29
N PHE A 371 0.13 -12.80 -2.40
CA PHE A 371 -1.32 -12.73 -2.55
C PHE A 371 -1.81 -13.79 -3.51
N LYS A 372 -2.56 -14.73 -2.99
CA LYS A 372 -3.12 -15.85 -3.74
C LYS A 372 -4.59 -16.05 -3.37
N GLU A 373 -5.47 -16.15 -4.38
CA GLU A 373 -6.89 -16.49 -4.18
C GLU A 373 -7.60 -15.61 -3.13
N GLY A 374 -7.27 -14.30 -3.13
CA GLY A 374 -7.89 -13.34 -2.21
C GLY A 374 -7.30 -13.30 -0.81
N SER A 375 -6.23 -14.06 -0.53
CA SER A 375 -5.59 -14.14 0.78
C SER A 375 -4.11 -13.78 0.72
N TRP A 376 -3.62 -13.05 1.74
CA TRP A 376 -2.24 -12.69 1.93
C TRP A 376 -1.53 -13.69 2.84
N THR A 377 -0.31 -14.05 2.46
CA THR A 377 0.66 -14.76 3.29
C THR A 377 1.90 -13.90 3.41
N ASN A 378 2.44 -13.76 4.62
CA ASN A 378 3.66 -13.01 4.89
C ASN A 378 4.79 -13.98 5.21
N ILE A 379 5.99 -13.76 4.66
CA ILE A 379 7.21 -14.50 4.98
C ILE A 379 8.21 -13.50 5.54
N ASN A 380 8.35 -13.46 6.85
CA ASN A 380 9.19 -12.48 7.54
C ASN A 380 9.84 -13.06 8.80
N ARG A 381 10.70 -12.27 9.44
CA ARG A 381 11.43 -12.69 10.66
C ARG A 381 10.54 -12.92 11.88
N LYS A 382 9.33 -12.36 11.94
CA LYS A 382 8.39 -12.65 13.05
C LYS A 382 7.93 -14.09 13.00
N GLN A 383 7.73 -14.64 11.80
CA GLN A 383 7.31 -16.02 11.59
C GLN A 383 8.49 -16.99 11.50
N TYR A 384 9.63 -16.53 10.96
CA TYR A 384 10.80 -17.35 10.68
C TYR A 384 12.09 -16.68 11.17
N SER A 385 12.60 -17.07 12.33
CA SER A 385 13.80 -16.47 12.93
C SER A 385 15.07 -16.63 12.09
N GLN A 386 15.10 -17.60 11.16
CA GLN A 386 16.18 -17.78 10.18
C GLN A 386 16.39 -16.56 9.29
N LEU A 387 15.35 -15.71 9.14
CA LEU A 387 15.36 -14.49 8.31
C LEU A 387 15.81 -13.23 9.07
N ASN A 388 16.26 -13.35 10.32
CA ASN A 388 16.57 -12.19 11.19
C ASN A 388 17.63 -11.25 10.60
N SER A 389 18.60 -11.77 9.85
CA SER A 389 19.67 -10.96 9.25
C SER A 389 19.32 -10.38 7.89
N LEU A 390 18.23 -10.85 7.25
CA LEU A 390 17.84 -10.41 5.91
C LEU A 390 16.95 -9.20 5.99
N LEU A 391 17.47 -8.06 5.57
CA LEU A 391 16.76 -6.78 5.54
C LEU A 391 16.59 -6.31 4.09
N ASP A 392 15.61 -5.45 3.86
CA ASP A 392 15.40 -4.79 2.58
C ASP A 392 15.36 -5.77 1.39
N PHE A 393 14.41 -6.70 1.38
CA PHE A 393 14.13 -7.47 0.18
C PHE A 393 13.65 -6.54 -0.93
N ILE A 394 14.42 -6.39 -2.01
CA ILE A 394 14.14 -5.44 -3.10
C ILE A 394 14.01 -6.09 -4.47
N SER A 395 14.35 -7.35 -4.59
CA SER A 395 14.19 -8.12 -5.84
C SER A 395 13.61 -9.51 -5.56
N ILE A 396 12.88 -10.06 -6.54
CA ILE A 396 12.23 -11.37 -6.44
C ILE A 396 12.11 -12.01 -7.80
N ALA A 397 12.32 -13.32 -7.88
CA ALA A 397 12.09 -14.13 -9.07
C ALA A 397 11.51 -15.50 -8.66
N ILE A 398 10.68 -16.06 -9.53
CA ILE A 398 10.11 -17.40 -9.35
C ILE A 398 10.78 -18.33 -10.34
N ASP A 399 11.29 -19.45 -9.85
CA ASP A 399 11.89 -20.49 -10.72
C ASP A 399 10.80 -21.10 -11.61
N PRO A 400 10.92 -21.00 -12.95
CA PRO A 400 9.90 -21.52 -13.86
C PRO A 400 9.73 -23.04 -13.81
N LYS A 401 10.75 -23.76 -13.31
CA LYS A 401 10.80 -25.23 -13.31
C LYS A 401 10.10 -25.83 -12.08
N ASP A 402 10.27 -25.24 -10.91
CA ASP A 402 9.78 -25.82 -9.65
C ASP A 402 8.96 -24.85 -8.78
N GLU A 403 8.73 -23.63 -9.30
CA GLU A 403 7.97 -22.54 -8.66
C GLU A 403 8.53 -22.09 -7.30
N THR A 404 9.80 -22.39 -7.01
CA THR A 404 10.46 -21.88 -5.79
C THR A 404 10.75 -20.40 -5.91
N ILE A 405 10.82 -19.71 -4.74
CA ILE A 405 10.97 -18.27 -4.68
C ILE A 405 12.44 -17.93 -4.43
N TRP A 406 12.98 -17.04 -5.23
CA TRP A 406 14.29 -16.44 -5.03
C TRP A 406 14.12 -14.96 -4.72
N ALA A 407 14.70 -14.48 -3.63
CA ALA A 407 14.57 -13.08 -3.20
C ALA A 407 15.92 -12.49 -2.83
N GLY A 408 16.18 -11.31 -3.35
CA GLY A 408 17.41 -10.55 -3.10
C GLY A 408 17.21 -9.55 -1.97
N SER A 409 18.05 -9.66 -0.93
CA SER A 409 18.16 -8.70 0.16
C SER A 409 19.26 -7.67 -0.18
N TYR A 410 18.93 -6.38 -0.03
CA TYR A 410 19.93 -5.31 -0.13
C TYR A 410 20.74 -5.16 1.17
N GLY A 411 20.23 -5.74 2.26
CA GLY A 411 20.92 -5.78 3.54
C GLY A 411 21.94 -6.90 3.66
N ASP A 412 21.59 -8.15 3.28
CA ASP A 412 22.49 -9.26 3.64
C ASP A 412 22.23 -10.59 2.89
N GLY A 413 22.20 -10.59 1.55
CA GLY A 413 22.34 -11.82 0.78
C GLY A 413 21.16 -12.20 -0.13
N LEU A 414 21.21 -13.46 -0.61
CA LEU A 414 20.22 -14.07 -1.48
C LEU A 414 19.47 -15.17 -0.72
N LEU A 415 18.16 -15.14 -0.75
CA LEU A 415 17.26 -16.11 -0.12
C LEU A 415 16.63 -17.01 -1.19
N HIS A 416 16.67 -18.32 -0.97
CA HIS A 416 15.90 -19.30 -1.71
C HIS A 416 14.88 -19.96 -0.79
N ILE A 417 13.59 -19.85 -1.14
CA ILE A 417 12.46 -20.39 -0.36
C ILE A 417 11.90 -21.60 -1.13
N LYS A 418 12.00 -22.76 -0.48
CA LYS A 418 11.50 -24.04 -1.00
C LYS A 418 10.12 -24.36 -0.42
N PRO A 419 9.37 -25.32 -1.02
CA PRO A 419 8.09 -25.77 -0.46
C PRO A 419 8.19 -26.24 1.00
N ARG A 420 7.12 -26.05 1.79
CA ARG A 420 7.05 -26.25 3.23
C ARG A 420 8.05 -25.38 3.99
N PRO A 421 7.92 -24.06 3.91
CA PRO A 421 9.00 -23.07 3.91
C PRO A 421 10.29 -23.55 4.56
N SER A 422 11.25 -23.92 3.71
CA SER A 422 12.63 -24.12 4.12
C SER A 422 13.51 -23.13 3.35
N PHE A 423 14.56 -22.65 4.00
CA PHE A 423 15.31 -21.50 3.55
C PHE A 423 16.77 -21.85 3.33
N ASP A 424 17.29 -21.58 2.11
CA ASP A 424 18.74 -21.51 1.88
C ASP A 424 19.15 -20.05 1.76
N ILE A 425 20.16 -19.64 2.50
CA ILE A 425 20.68 -18.28 2.47
C ILE A 425 22.10 -18.29 1.94
N TYR A 426 22.34 -17.54 0.85
CA TYR A 426 23.63 -17.43 0.19
C TYR A 426 24.24 -16.07 0.50
N LYS A 427 25.51 -16.09 0.97
CA LYS A 427 26.31 -14.91 1.32
C LYS A 427 27.75 -15.10 0.78
N GLN A 428 28.76 -14.96 1.64
CA GLN A 428 30.18 -15.02 1.30
C GLN A 428 30.62 -16.32 0.58
N ASN A 429 29.84 -17.38 0.70
CA ASN A 429 30.10 -18.66 0.00
C ASN A 429 29.83 -18.58 -1.52
N VAL A 430 29.00 -17.60 -1.93
CA VAL A 430 28.58 -17.44 -3.33
C VAL A 430 28.73 -15.99 -3.79
N LEU A 431 28.21 -15.04 -3.00
CA LEU A 431 28.21 -13.63 -3.36
C LEU A 431 29.57 -12.97 -3.13
N GLY A 432 29.87 -11.91 -3.87
CA GLY A 432 30.92 -10.98 -3.55
C GLY A 432 30.45 -9.96 -2.54
N SER A 433 31.30 -9.55 -1.61
CA SER A 433 31.02 -8.42 -0.73
C SER A 433 31.06 -7.08 -1.47
N VAL A 434 30.37 -6.09 -0.96
CA VAL A 434 30.45 -4.70 -1.44
C VAL A 434 31.90 -4.20 -1.27
N ILE A 435 32.47 -3.55 -2.29
CA ILE A 435 33.90 -3.15 -2.33
C ILE A 435 34.31 -2.38 -1.06
N ASN A 436 33.49 -1.47 -0.58
CA ASN A 436 33.75 -0.63 0.59
C ASN A 436 33.07 -1.11 1.89
N ASP A 437 32.43 -2.30 1.85
CA ASP A 437 31.75 -2.92 3.00
C ASP A 437 31.93 -4.45 2.93
N PRO A 438 33.02 -5.00 3.50
CA PRO A 438 33.31 -6.42 3.43
C PRO A 438 32.29 -7.34 4.11
N SER A 439 31.40 -6.77 4.93
CA SER A 439 30.31 -7.50 5.61
C SER A 439 28.98 -7.44 4.84
N GLY A 440 28.85 -6.55 3.85
CA GLY A 440 27.63 -6.35 3.08
C GLY A 440 27.55 -7.24 1.84
N TYR A 441 26.48 -8.00 1.68
CA TYR A 441 26.20 -8.82 0.50
C TYR A 441 24.85 -8.39 -0.10
N ARG A 442 24.87 -7.57 -1.15
CA ARG A 442 23.68 -6.92 -1.70
C ARG A 442 23.21 -7.59 -2.97
N VAL A 443 21.94 -7.98 -3.02
CA VAL A 443 21.30 -8.52 -4.23
C VAL A 443 20.14 -7.61 -4.62
N ALA A 444 20.26 -6.96 -5.80
CA ALA A 444 19.33 -5.92 -6.22
C ALA A 444 18.55 -6.24 -7.50
N GLY A 445 18.81 -7.37 -8.16
CA GLY A 445 18.08 -7.81 -9.35
C GLY A 445 18.20 -9.30 -9.55
N LEU A 446 17.11 -9.93 -10.00
CA LEU A 446 17.00 -11.36 -10.25
C LEU A 446 16.19 -11.59 -11.53
N ALA A 447 16.64 -12.49 -12.39
CA ALA A 447 15.87 -12.95 -13.55
C ALA A 447 16.30 -14.35 -13.96
N PHE A 448 15.35 -15.21 -14.34
CA PHE A 448 15.63 -16.49 -14.99
C PHE A 448 15.73 -16.32 -16.50
N ASP A 449 16.72 -16.96 -17.10
CA ASP A 449 16.83 -17.04 -18.57
C ASP A 449 16.07 -18.27 -19.14
N ILE A 450 16.06 -18.38 -20.46
CA ILE A 450 15.35 -19.46 -21.17
C ILE A 450 15.92 -20.86 -20.87
N GLU A 451 17.17 -20.95 -20.38
CA GLU A 451 17.84 -22.18 -19.97
C GLU A 451 17.67 -22.50 -18.47
N ASN A 452 16.84 -21.71 -17.80
CA ASN A 452 16.59 -21.80 -16.37
C ASN A 452 17.83 -21.49 -15.49
N ASN A 453 18.74 -20.65 -15.99
CA ASN A 453 19.80 -20.09 -15.16
C ASN A 453 19.28 -18.83 -14.46
N LEU A 454 19.57 -18.68 -13.16
CA LEU A 454 19.22 -17.48 -12.39
C LEU A 454 20.32 -16.45 -12.49
N TRP A 455 20.04 -15.33 -13.13
CA TRP A 455 20.92 -14.16 -13.19
C TRP A 455 20.72 -13.27 -11.96
N ILE A 456 21.83 -12.83 -11.36
CA ILE A 456 21.85 -12.16 -10.05
C ILE A 456 22.68 -10.89 -10.15
N ALA A 457 22.08 -9.74 -9.88
CA ALA A 457 22.78 -8.47 -9.72
C ALA A 457 23.30 -8.36 -8.28
N ASN A 458 24.57 -8.67 -8.06
CA ASN A 458 25.28 -8.55 -6.79
C ASN A 458 25.83 -7.10 -6.65
N ASN A 459 24.96 -6.20 -6.26
CA ASN A 459 25.19 -4.77 -6.24
C ASN A 459 26.39 -4.37 -5.38
N GLY A 460 27.34 -3.63 -5.98
CA GLY A 460 28.52 -3.10 -5.29
C GLY A 460 29.69 -4.07 -5.16
N ALA A 461 29.58 -5.31 -5.64
CA ALA A 461 30.66 -6.28 -5.62
C ALA A 461 31.69 -6.02 -6.73
N ALA A 462 32.93 -6.54 -6.58
CA ALA A 462 33.96 -6.45 -7.60
C ALA A 462 33.55 -7.15 -8.91
N GLN A 463 32.84 -8.28 -8.80
CA GLN A 463 32.18 -8.98 -9.91
C GLN A 463 30.67 -8.88 -9.67
N PRO A 464 30.00 -7.83 -10.20
CA PRO A 464 28.66 -7.48 -9.79
C PRO A 464 27.55 -8.28 -10.50
N LEU A 465 27.87 -9.14 -11.46
CA LEU A 465 26.94 -10.02 -12.13
C LEU A 465 27.33 -11.48 -11.87
N LEU A 466 26.34 -12.30 -11.47
CA LEU A 466 26.48 -13.74 -11.29
C LEU A 466 25.37 -14.45 -12.03
N THR A 467 25.61 -15.73 -12.36
CA THR A 467 24.55 -16.66 -12.68
C THR A 467 24.65 -17.94 -11.83
N ARG A 468 23.50 -18.41 -11.36
CA ARG A 468 23.32 -19.76 -10.84
C ARG A 468 22.79 -20.62 -11.99
N LYS A 469 23.61 -21.56 -12.45
CA LYS A 469 23.23 -22.50 -13.52
C LYS A 469 22.09 -23.42 -13.05
N SER A 470 21.40 -23.99 -14.02
CA SER A 470 20.35 -25.00 -13.78
C SER A 470 20.84 -26.25 -13.03
N ASP A 471 22.15 -26.55 -13.07
CA ASP A 471 22.80 -27.61 -12.29
C ASP A 471 23.12 -27.21 -10.82
N GLY A 472 22.90 -25.93 -10.47
CA GLY A 472 23.13 -25.37 -9.13
C GLY A 472 24.51 -24.76 -8.93
N SER A 473 25.44 -24.84 -9.87
CA SER A 473 26.74 -24.18 -9.81
C SER A 473 26.64 -22.66 -10.09
N PHE A 474 27.64 -21.88 -9.65
CA PHE A 474 27.66 -20.44 -9.81
C PHE A 474 28.86 -19.95 -10.61
N ILE A 475 28.61 -19.01 -11.50
CA ILE A 475 29.64 -18.30 -12.27
C ILE A 475 29.55 -16.81 -11.98
N LYS A 476 30.71 -16.13 -11.87
CA LYS A 476 30.80 -14.68 -11.65
C LYS A 476 31.39 -14.01 -12.88
N PHE A 477 30.83 -12.85 -13.24
CA PHE A 477 31.24 -12.08 -14.42
C PHE A 477 31.83 -10.73 -14.02
N SER A 478 32.94 -10.37 -14.67
CA SER A 478 33.54 -9.04 -14.56
C SER A 478 33.05 -8.17 -15.70
N LEU A 479 32.73 -6.91 -15.41
CA LEU A 479 32.33 -5.96 -16.45
C LEU A 479 33.59 -5.48 -17.20
N PRO A 480 33.56 -5.38 -18.55
CA PRO A 480 34.70 -4.90 -19.34
C PRO A 480 34.87 -3.38 -19.25
N PHE A 481 34.02 -2.68 -18.54
CA PHE A 481 34.04 -1.22 -18.33
C PHE A 481 33.60 -0.86 -16.91
N ALA A 482 34.07 0.31 -16.45
CA ALA A 482 33.68 0.83 -15.14
C ALA A 482 32.25 1.40 -15.16
N ILE A 483 31.51 1.12 -14.10
CA ILE A 483 30.21 1.74 -13.79
C ILE A 483 30.26 2.30 -12.36
N PRO A 484 29.42 3.31 -12.04
CA PRO A 484 29.36 3.85 -10.69
C PRO A 484 29.12 2.77 -9.62
N GLU A 485 30.03 2.66 -8.67
CA GLU A 485 29.97 1.75 -7.50
C GLU A 485 29.64 0.29 -7.84
N ASN A 486 29.87 -0.16 -9.05
CA ASN A 486 29.44 -1.49 -9.54
C ASN A 486 27.95 -1.80 -9.23
N ALA A 487 27.10 -0.76 -9.29
CA ALA A 487 25.71 -0.81 -8.86
C ALA A 487 24.81 -1.38 -9.96
N LEU A 488 24.72 -2.69 -10.07
CA LEU A 488 23.75 -3.38 -10.92
C LEU A 488 22.43 -3.60 -10.16
N THR A 489 21.30 -3.50 -10.90
CA THR A 489 19.95 -3.66 -10.32
C THR A 489 19.07 -4.51 -11.22
N GLN A 490 17.89 -4.06 -11.64
CA GLN A 490 16.93 -4.83 -12.43
C GLN A 490 17.58 -5.52 -13.63
N ILE A 491 17.28 -6.81 -13.81
CA ILE A 491 17.69 -7.63 -14.95
C ILE A 491 16.43 -8.03 -15.73
N LEU A 492 16.48 -7.91 -17.05
CA LEU A 492 15.45 -8.34 -17.97
C LEU A 492 16.06 -9.25 -19.04
N ILE A 493 15.42 -10.37 -19.34
CA ILE A 493 15.83 -11.30 -20.41
C ILE A 493 14.95 -11.04 -21.62
N ASP A 494 15.56 -10.84 -22.80
CA ASP A 494 14.83 -10.65 -24.04
C ASP A 494 14.64 -11.98 -24.83
N ASP A 495 14.00 -11.89 -26.00
CA ASP A 495 13.70 -13.05 -26.83
C ASP A 495 14.96 -13.68 -27.47
N ASN A 496 16.09 -12.97 -27.49
CA ASN A 496 17.39 -13.44 -27.95
C ASN A 496 18.23 -14.01 -26.79
N ASN A 497 17.66 -14.16 -25.60
CA ASN A 497 18.35 -14.51 -24.36
C ASN A 497 19.41 -13.48 -23.93
N TYR A 498 19.36 -12.23 -24.43
CA TYR A 498 20.23 -11.16 -23.95
C TYR A 498 19.77 -10.65 -22.59
N LYS A 499 20.72 -10.26 -21.76
CA LYS A 499 20.52 -9.73 -20.41
C LYS A 499 20.58 -8.21 -20.45
N TRP A 500 19.44 -7.57 -20.28
CA TRP A 500 19.35 -6.13 -20.15
C TRP A 500 19.41 -5.76 -18.66
N ILE A 501 20.45 -5.03 -18.26
CA ILE A 501 20.79 -4.83 -16.85
C ILE A 501 20.91 -3.34 -16.58
N ILE A 502 20.17 -2.85 -15.60
CA ILE A 502 20.30 -1.46 -15.16
C ILE A 502 21.61 -1.29 -14.37
N ALA A 503 22.47 -0.40 -14.84
CA ALA A 503 23.59 0.13 -14.09
C ALA A 503 23.12 1.42 -13.40
N ALA A 504 22.80 1.33 -12.12
CA ALA A 504 22.24 2.45 -11.34
C ALA A 504 23.22 3.62 -11.17
N LYS A 505 22.77 4.69 -10.49
CA LYS A 505 23.60 5.88 -10.20
C LYS A 505 24.17 6.56 -11.45
N GLY A 506 23.42 6.53 -12.57
CA GLY A 506 23.87 7.12 -13.84
C GLY A 506 24.79 6.22 -14.65
N GLY A 507 24.86 4.93 -14.34
CA GLY A 507 25.64 3.95 -15.10
C GLY A 507 25.02 3.61 -16.45
N GLY A 508 23.73 3.87 -16.69
CA GLY A 508 23.02 3.58 -17.93
C GLY A 508 22.36 2.21 -17.94
N LEU A 509 22.27 1.63 -19.13
CA LEU A 509 21.74 0.29 -19.37
C LEU A 509 22.80 -0.57 -20.05
N ILE A 510 22.95 -1.81 -19.61
CA ILE A 510 23.89 -2.77 -20.17
C ILE A 510 23.09 -3.85 -20.90
N CYS A 511 23.49 -4.20 -22.12
CA CYS A 511 23.09 -5.40 -22.83
C CYS A 511 24.26 -6.38 -22.80
N TYR A 512 24.00 -7.62 -22.37
CA TYR A 512 24.98 -8.69 -22.26
C TYR A 512 24.50 -9.95 -22.93
N ASP A 513 25.39 -10.54 -23.71
CA ASP A 513 25.23 -11.86 -24.35
C ASP A 513 26.44 -12.72 -24.01
N HIS A 514 26.20 -13.88 -23.42
CA HIS A 514 27.24 -14.81 -22.99
C HIS A 514 27.69 -15.76 -24.10
N GLY A 515 27.24 -15.52 -25.34
CA GLY A 515 27.55 -16.44 -26.44
C GLY A 515 27.02 -17.87 -26.24
N PRO A 516 27.66 -18.89 -26.86
CA PRO A 516 27.23 -20.29 -26.74
C PRO A 516 27.58 -20.96 -25.42
N SER A 517 28.49 -20.43 -24.63
CA SER A 517 28.97 -21.01 -23.37
C SER A 517 29.13 -20.03 -22.27
N LEU A 518 28.55 -20.31 -21.09
CA LEU A 518 28.70 -19.49 -19.89
C LEU A 518 30.14 -19.49 -19.32
N GLU A 519 30.94 -20.49 -19.63
CA GLU A 519 32.30 -20.67 -19.14
C GLU A 519 33.36 -20.02 -20.01
N ASN A 520 33.03 -19.62 -21.25
CA ASN A 520 33.99 -19.01 -22.16
C ASN A 520 33.77 -17.48 -22.22
N ALA A 521 34.64 -16.75 -21.58
CA ALA A 521 34.56 -15.28 -21.58
C ALA A 521 34.99 -14.62 -22.91
N ASP A 522 35.63 -15.38 -23.83
CA ASP A 522 36.13 -14.84 -25.11
C ASP A 522 34.99 -14.61 -26.12
N ASP A 523 33.83 -15.26 -25.92
CA ASP A 523 32.65 -15.08 -26.78
C ASP A 523 31.60 -14.14 -26.15
N ASP A 524 31.88 -13.62 -24.98
CA ASP A 524 31.05 -12.64 -24.30
C ASP A 524 30.94 -11.31 -25.06
N ARG A 525 29.73 -10.80 -25.21
CA ARG A 525 29.47 -9.52 -25.86
C ARG A 525 28.79 -8.56 -24.89
N TRP A 526 29.35 -7.37 -24.76
CA TRP A 526 28.87 -6.36 -23.87
C TRP A 526 28.64 -5.04 -24.60
N LYS A 527 27.50 -4.40 -24.39
CA LYS A 527 27.21 -3.04 -24.86
C LYS A 527 26.60 -2.22 -23.76
N ARG A 528 27.09 -0.99 -23.60
CA ARG A 528 26.55 -0.03 -22.66
C ARG A 528 25.79 1.06 -23.40
N TYR A 529 24.58 1.38 -22.92
CA TYR A 529 23.73 2.47 -23.40
C TYR A 529 23.71 3.57 -22.37
N THR A 530 23.97 4.81 -22.83
CA THR A 530 23.94 6.03 -22.00
C THR A 530 23.18 7.15 -22.70
N ALA A 531 23.17 8.36 -22.13
CA ALA A 531 22.61 9.52 -22.80
C ALA A 531 23.54 9.97 -23.95
N GLY A 532 22.96 10.51 -25.00
CA GLY A 532 23.67 11.03 -26.18
C GLY A 532 23.64 10.09 -27.39
N SER A 533 23.46 10.67 -28.56
CA SER A 533 23.40 9.98 -29.83
C SER A 533 24.72 9.25 -30.10
N GLY A 534 24.63 8.02 -30.61
CA GLY A 534 25.77 7.14 -30.82
C GLY A 534 26.27 6.43 -29.54
N SER A 535 25.75 6.78 -28.39
CA SER A 535 26.07 6.14 -27.09
C SER A 535 24.85 5.47 -26.47
N GLY A 536 23.80 5.22 -27.25
CA GLY A 536 22.55 4.60 -26.81
C GLY A 536 21.37 5.55 -26.76
N ASN A 537 21.59 6.87 -26.78
CA ASN A 537 20.56 7.92 -26.84
C ASN A 537 19.45 7.79 -25.77
N LEU A 538 19.79 7.33 -24.56
CA LEU A 538 18.83 7.28 -23.48
C LEU A 538 18.42 8.69 -23.05
N PRO A 539 17.17 8.92 -22.59
CA PRO A 539 16.71 10.24 -22.12
C PRO A 539 17.50 10.76 -20.91
N ALA A 540 18.01 9.85 -20.08
CA ALA A 540 19.00 10.09 -19.05
C ALA A 540 19.82 8.84 -18.78
N ALA A 541 21.07 9.01 -18.33
CA ALA A 541 21.90 7.88 -17.92
C ALA A 541 21.43 7.23 -16.58
N ASN A 542 20.62 7.93 -15.79
CA ASN A 542 20.02 7.35 -14.60
C ASN A 542 18.72 6.60 -14.97
N VAL A 543 18.88 5.32 -15.29
CA VAL A 543 17.80 4.40 -15.65
C VAL A 543 17.16 3.87 -14.36
N LEU A 544 15.82 3.84 -14.30
CA LEU A 544 15.04 3.43 -13.13
C LEU A 544 14.24 2.16 -13.37
N SER A 545 13.86 1.88 -14.62
CA SER A 545 13.03 0.73 -14.97
C SER A 545 13.24 0.29 -16.42
N ILE A 546 13.07 -1.00 -16.68
CA ILE A 546 13.08 -1.58 -18.03
C ILE A 546 11.92 -2.56 -18.17
N ALA A 547 11.35 -2.63 -19.37
CA ALA A 547 10.33 -3.61 -19.71
C ALA A 547 10.45 -4.01 -21.18
N LYS A 548 10.17 -5.29 -21.47
CA LYS A 548 10.07 -5.80 -22.87
C LYS A 548 8.59 -5.77 -23.27
N ASP A 549 8.31 -5.20 -24.43
CA ASP A 549 6.97 -5.22 -24.99
C ASP A 549 6.73 -6.47 -25.86
N ARG A 550 5.51 -6.61 -26.39
CA ARG A 550 5.12 -7.80 -27.16
C ARG A 550 5.72 -7.86 -28.56
N ASN A 551 6.34 -6.76 -29.01
CA ASN A 551 7.12 -6.72 -30.25
C ASN A 551 8.61 -7.03 -30.00
N GLY A 552 8.99 -7.31 -28.75
CA GLY A 552 10.37 -7.53 -28.33
C GLY A 552 11.16 -6.23 -28.07
N PHE A 553 10.55 -5.06 -28.19
CA PHE A 553 11.22 -3.78 -27.94
C PHE A 553 11.50 -3.58 -26.45
N ILE A 554 12.62 -2.93 -26.13
CA ILE A 554 13.02 -2.64 -24.75
C ILE A 554 12.64 -1.20 -24.43
N TRP A 555 11.68 -1.05 -23.54
CA TRP A 555 11.25 0.24 -22.98
C TRP A 555 12.10 0.57 -21.77
N VAL A 556 12.70 1.77 -21.79
CA VAL A 556 13.65 2.22 -20.78
C VAL A 556 13.11 3.46 -20.10
N GLY A 557 12.70 3.33 -18.85
CA GLY A 557 12.29 4.44 -17.98
C GLY A 557 13.50 5.04 -17.27
N SER A 558 13.62 6.35 -17.30
CA SER A 558 14.72 7.10 -16.69
C SER A 558 14.24 8.24 -15.80
N THR A 559 15.14 8.99 -15.22
CA THR A 559 14.81 10.24 -14.48
C THR A 559 14.34 11.39 -15.38
N ASN A 560 14.32 11.21 -16.70
CA ASN A 560 13.93 12.24 -17.68
C ASN A 560 13.05 11.67 -18.81
N GLY A 561 12.16 10.74 -18.49
CA GLY A 561 11.24 10.17 -19.46
C GLY A 561 11.61 8.79 -19.99
N ILE A 562 11.08 8.44 -21.16
CA ILE A 562 11.17 7.10 -21.77
C ILE A 562 11.95 7.12 -23.05
N GLY A 563 12.86 6.11 -23.21
CA GLY A 563 13.46 5.71 -24.46
C GLY A 563 13.04 4.29 -24.86
N ILE A 564 12.95 4.00 -26.16
CA ILE A 564 12.58 2.67 -26.69
C ILE A 564 13.69 2.17 -27.60
N ILE A 565 14.27 1.03 -27.27
CA ILE A 565 15.24 0.31 -28.13
C ILE A 565 14.44 -0.65 -28.98
N GLN A 566 14.31 -0.35 -30.30
CA GLN A 566 13.47 -1.12 -31.24
C GLN A 566 14.23 -2.19 -32.00
N CYS A 567 15.54 -2.28 -31.80
CA CYS A 567 16.46 -3.21 -32.49
C CYS A 567 17.28 -4.08 -31.52
N PRO A 568 16.68 -4.68 -30.46
CA PRO A 568 17.44 -5.44 -29.47
C PRO A 568 18.21 -6.63 -30.12
N GLN A 569 17.66 -7.26 -31.13
CA GLN A 569 18.32 -8.35 -31.90
C GLN A 569 19.61 -7.90 -32.59
N GLU A 570 19.75 -6.61 -32.90
CA GLU A 570 20.91 -6.01 -33.54
C GLU A 570 21.83 -5.26 -32.59
N ALA A 571 21.63 -5.42 -31.28
CA ALA A 571 22.32 -4.68 -30.23
C ALA A 571 23.85 -4.68 -30.41
N PHE A 572 24.42 -5.79 -30.89
CA PHE A 572 25.86 -5.99 -31.07
C PHE A 572 26.35 -5.85 -32.52
N THR A 573 25.46 -5.79 -33.51
CA THR A 573 25.80 -5.85 -34.95
C THR A 573 25.52 -4.52 -35.65
N ALA A 574 24.49 -3.79 -35.27
CA ALA A 574 24.17 -2.51 -35.89
C ALA A 574 25.05 -1.38 -35.32
N PRO A 575 25.60 -0.51 -36.19
CA PRO A 575 26.40 0.66 -35.75
C PRO A 575 25.62 1.63 -34.84
N SER A 576 24.27 1.72 -35.00
CA SER A 576 23.41 2.61 -34.27
C SER A 576 22.07 1.93 -33.92
N CYS A 577 22.08 1.13 -32.85
CA CYS A 577 20.84 0.68 -32.22
C CYS A 577 20.58 1.55 -31.00
N ASP A 578 20.33 2.85 -31.23
CA ASP A 578 20.06 3.85 -30.21
C ASP A 578 18.56 3.85 -29.82
N ALA A 579 18.26 4.29 -28.60
CA ALA A 579 16.90 4.47 -28.15
C ALA A 579 16.20 5.62 -28.89
N ILE A 580 14.93 5.40 -29.22
CA ILE A 580 14.05 6.41 -29.80
C ILE A 580 13.18 6.99 -28.68
N TRP A 581 13.00 8.29 -28.65
CA TRP A 581 12.13 8.96 -27.69
C TRP A 581 10.73 9.12 -28.28
N PRO A 582 9.70 8.44 -27.73
CA PRO A 582 8.34 8.55 -28.27
C PRO A 582 7.80 9.95 -28.08
N ILE A 583 7.07 10.42 -29.10
CA ILE A 583 6.44 11.74 -29.11
C ILE A 583 4.94 11.58 -28.87
N VAL A 584 4.43 12.26 -27.86
CA VAL A 584 2.99 12.35 -27.59
C VAL A 584 2.47 13.67 -28.10
N GLN A 585 1.38 13.60 -28.86
CA GLN A 585 0.64 14.78 -29.30
C GLN A 585 -0.52 15.05 -28.34
N GLN A 586 -0.55 16.25 -27.74
CA GLN A 586 -1.61 16.70 -26.86
C GLN A 586 -2.20 18.00 -27.39
N GLY A 587 -3.31 17.89 -28.11
CA GLY A 587 -3.89 19.01 -28.84
C GLY A 587 -2.95 19.53 -29.95
N SER A 588 -2.56 20.80 -29.88
CA SER A 588 -1.62 21.45 -30.83
C SER A 588 -0.16 21.32 -30.41
N PHE A 589 0.13 20.70 -29.25
CA PHE A 589 1.48 20.55 -28.72
C PHE A 589 1.99 19.12 -28.91
N ALA A 590 3.23 18.96 -29.34
CA ALA A 590 3.94 17.69 -29.37
C ALA A 590 5.12 17.77 -28.39
N GLY A 591 5.31 16.70 -27.62
CA GLY A 591 6.40 16.60 -26.65
C GLY A 591 6.89 15.17 -26.48
N TYR A 592 8.10 15.01 -25.98
CA TYR A 592 8.61 13.68 -25.64
C TYR A 592 7.86 13.11 -24.44
N LEU A 593 7.54 11.82 -24.51
CA LEU A 593 6.79 11.10 -23.49
C LEU A 593 7.50 11.16 -22.14
N PHE A 594 6.84 11.72 -21.12
CA PHE A 594 7.34 11.91 -19.76
C PHE A 594 8.65 12.71 -19.62
N LYS A 595 8.97 13.59 -20.58
CA LYS A 595 10.16 14.46 -20.45
C LYS A 595 10.10 15.28 -19.14
N GLY A 596 11.15 15.21 -18.35
CA GLY A 596 11.21 15.86 -17.04
C GLY A 596 10.52 15.07 -15.90
N GLU A 597 10.06 13.84 -16.15
CA GLU A 597 9.44 12.98 -15.16
C GLU A 597 10.30 11.74 -14.87
N GLU A 598 10.30 11.31 -13.61
CA GLU A 598 10.91 10.03 -13.21
C GLU A 598 9.95 8.87 -13.54
N VAL A 599 10.40 7.95 -14.40
CA VAL A 599 9.65 6.75 -14.77
C VAL A 599 10.17 5.57 -13.95
N ARG A 600 9.47 5.25 -12.86
CA ARG A 600 9.91 4.30 -11.83
C ARG A 600 9.57 2.85 -12.14
N SER A 601 8.52 2.62 -12.91
CA SER A 601 8.10 1.28 -13.33
C SER A 601 7.36 1.33 -14.64
N ILE A 602 7.60 0.34 -15.49
CA ILE A 602 6.88 0.11 -16.73
C ILE A 602 6.41 -1.35 -16.72
N ALA A 603 5.13 -1.59 -16.98
CA ALA A 603 4.56 -2.93 -17.12
C ALA A 603 3.71 -3.00 -18.39
N VAL A 604 3.81 -4.12 -19.13
CA VAL A 604 3.15 -4.32 -20.42
C VAL A 604 1.96 -5.25 -20.25
N ASP A 605 0.79 -4.83 -20.70
CA ASP A 605 -0.44 -5.63 -20.60
C ASP A 605 -0.69 -6.52 -21.84
N GLY A 606 -1.75 -7.32 -21.75
CA GLY A 606 -2.10 -8.27 -22.82
C GLY A 606 -2.42 -7.65 -24.17
N ALA A 607 -2.72 -6.37 -24.23
CA ALA A 607 -2.95 -5.59 -25.46
C ALA A 607 -1.74 -4.76 -25.88
N ASP A 608 -0.56 -5.07 -25.37
CA ASP A 608 0.69 -4.34 -25.61
C ASP A 608 0.68 -2.88 -25.19
N ARG A 609 -0.24 -2.50 -24.29
CA ARG A 609 -0.28 -1.15 -23.72
C ARG A 609 0.70 -1.09 -22.56
N LYS A 610 1.23 0.08 -22.26
CA LYS A 610 2.23 0.30 -21.21
C LYS A 610 1.61 1.02 -20.03
N TRP A 611 1.61 0.37 -18.87
CA TRP A 611 1.35 0.98 -17.59
C TRP A 611 2.63 1.59 -17.07
N VAL A 612 2.60 2.89 -16.77
CA VAL A 612 3.79 3.67 -16.40
C VAL A 612 3.57 4.33 -15.06
N ALA A 613 4.45 4.06 -14.10
CA ALA A 613 4.47 4.68 -12.78
C ALA A 613 5.42 5.86 -12.73
N THR A 614 4.96 6.97 -12.17
CA THR A 614 5.73 8.19 -11.92
C THR A 614 5.51 8.69 -10.49
N LYS A 615 6.12 9.83 -10.12
CA LYS A 615 5.79 10.57 -8.89
C LYS A 615 4.47 11.37 -8.99
N LYS A 616 3.84 11.41 -10.18
CA LYS A 616 2.60 12.14 -10.45
C LYS A 616 1.44 11.22 -10.82
N GLY A 617 1.48 9.98 -10.37
CA GLY A 617 0.46 8.98 -10.59
C GLY A 617 0.84 7.90 -11.59
N VAL A 618 -0.19 7.21 -12.10
CA VAL A 618 -0.08 6.09 -13.05
C VAL A 618 -0.71 6.47 -14.37
N TRP A 619 -0.03 6.09 -15.44
CA TRP A 619 -0.50 6.29 -16.81
C TRP A 619 -0.69 4.96 -17.52
N LEU A 620 -1.73 4.84 -18.34
CA LEU A 620 -1.85 3.80 -19.35
C LEU A 620 -1.65 4.43 -20.72
N ILE A 621 -0.61 3.98 -21.41
CA ILE A 621 -0.21 4.46 -22.75
C ILE A 621 -0.54 3.37 -23.79
N ASN A 622 -0.92 3.78 -24.98
CA ASN A 622 -1.14 2.82 -26.08
C ASN A 622 0.14 2.09 -26.47
N SER A 623 0.03 1.09 -27.33
CA SER A 623 1.15 0.22 -27.73
C SER A 623 2.33 0.96 -28.34
N THR A 624 2.09 2.06 -29.06
CA THR A 624 3.14 2.86 -29.75
C THR A 624 3.78 3.94 -28.87
N GLY A 625 3.18 4.25 -27.72
CA GLY A 625 3.68 5.33 -26.85
C GLY A 625 3.19 6.74 -27.23
N GLU A 626 2.30 6.86 -28.20
CA GLU A 626 1.88 8.17 -28.76
C GLU A 626 0.65 8.76 -28.06
N LYS A 627 -0.12 7.95 -27.33
CA LYS A 627 -1.40 8.36 -26.74
C LYS A 627 -1.57 7.83 -25.32
N ALA A 628 -1.87 8.73 -24.38
CA ALA A 628 -2.37 8.36 -23.06
C ALA A 628 -3.84 7.92 -23.14
N ILE A 629 -4.15 6.77 -22.52
CA ILE A 629 -5.50 6.19 -22.42
C ILE A 629 -6.11 6.56 -21.07
N TYR A 630 -5.37 6.37 -19.98
CA TYR A 630 -5.74 6.74 -18.62
C TYR A 630 -4.61 7.51 -17.95
N GLN A 631 -5.00 8.37 -17.02
CA GLN A 631 -4.14 8.92 -15.99
C GLN A 631 -4.88 8.78 -14.67
N PHE A 632 -4.29 8.07 -13.71
CA PHE A 632 -4.81 7.93 -12.36
C PHE A 632 -3.95 8.72 -11.38
N THR A 633 -4.61 9.56 -10.59
CA THR A 633 -4.02 10.34 -9.49
C THR A 633 -4.88 10.20 -8.24
N GLU A 634 -4.35 10.65 -7.10
CA GLU A 634 -5.12 10.72 -5.83
C GLU A 634 -6.39 11.58 -5.98
N GLU A 635 -6.40 12.57 -6.87
CA GLU A 635 -7.52 13.50 -7.05
C GLU A 635 -8.63 12.93 -7.95
N ASN A 636 -8.30 12.06 -8.91
CA ASN A 636 -9.26 11.60 -9.91
C ASN A 636 -9.61 10.11 -9.82
N SER A 637 -9.00 9.40 -8.87
CA SER A 637 -9.19 7.94 -8.72
C SER A 637 -8.96 7.48 -7.28
N PRO A 638 -9.32 6.24 -6.92
CA PRO A 638 -8.97 5.62 -5.64
C PRO A 638 -7.48 5.26 -5.46
N LEU A 639 -6.59 5.71 -6.36
CA LEU A 639 -5.15 5.53 -6.19
C LEU A 639 -4.70 6.06 -4.82
N LEU A 640 -3.98 5.25 -4.05
CA LEU A 640 -3.63 5.57 -2.66
C LEU A 640 -2.61 6.69 -2.53
N SER A 641 -1.69 6.79 -3.49
CA SER A 641 -0.69 7.86 -3.58
C SER A 641 -0.29 8.11 -5.03
N ASN A 642 -0.01 9.37 -5.36
CA ASN A 642 0.59 9.76 -6.65
C ASN A 642 2.00 9.21 -6.81
N GLU A 643 2.70 8.96 -5.69
CA GLU A 643 4.01 8.32 -5.70
C GLU A 643 3.86 6.81 -5.84
N VAL A 644 4.07 6.31 -7.07
CA VAL A 644 3.96 4.89 -7.40
C VAL A 644 5.34 4.34 -7.73
N ASN A 645 5.74 3.29 -7.03
CA ASN A 645 7.09 2.72 -7.13
C ASN A 645 7.17 1.54 -8.08
N LYS A 646 6.15 0.65 -8.06
CA LYS A 646 6.13 -0.57 -8.88
C LYS A 646 4.73 -0.88 -9.40
N ILE A 647 4.68 -1.51 -10.57
CA ILE A 647 3.47 -2.03 -11.20
C ILE A 647 3.68 -3.50 -11.54
N ALA A 648 2.69 -4.33 -11.19
CA ALA A 648 2.62 -5.73 -11.63
C ALA A 648 1.24 -6.01 -12.25
N ILE A 649 1.19 -6.91 -13.22
CA ILE A 649 -0.05 -7.23 -13.96
C ILE A 649 -0.31 -8.71 -13.87
N ASP A 650 -1.51 -9.09 -13.44
CA ASP A 650 -2.03 -10.42 -13.64
C ASP A 650 -2.60 -10.52 -15.08
N GLY A 651 -1.82 -11.10 -15.97
CA GLY A 651 -2.18 -11.22 -17.37
C GLY A 651 -3.47 -12.02 -17.59
N LYS A 652 -3.76 -13.01 -16.76
CA LYS A 652 -4.96 -13.83 -16.87
C LYS A 652 -6.22 -13.10 -16.44
N THR A 653 -6.15 -12.36 -15.37
CA THR A 653 -7.29 -11.59 -14.90
C THR A 653 -7.35 -10.18 -15.47
N GLY A 654 -6.23 -9.57 -15.83
CA GLY A 654 -6.06 -8.16 -16.20
C GLY A 654 -6.13 -7.23 -14.98
N GLU A 655 -5.95 -7.75 -13.77
CA GLU A 655 -5.79 -6.94 -12.56
C GLU A 655 -4.39 -6.34 -12.55
N VAL A 656 -4.30 -5.03 -12.38
CA VAL A 656 -3.05 -4.26 -12.36
C VAL A 656 -2.83 -3.79 -10.94
N TYR A 657 -1.73 -4.18 -10.34
CA TYR A 657 -1.34 -3.84 -8.97
C TYR A 657 -0.36 -2.68 -8.97
N PHE A 658 -0.57 -1.75 -8.05
CA PHE A 658 0.25 -0.55 -7.87
C PHE A 658 0.81 -0.54 -6.44
N ALA A 659 2.14 -0.67 -6.29
CA ALA A 659 2.80 -0.39 -5.02
C ALA A 659 3.04 1.11 -4.92
N THR A 660 2.37 1.74 -3.99
CA THR A 660 2.46 3.18 -3.74
C THR A 660 3.16 3.47 -2.42
N ALA A 661 3.53 4.72 -2.17
CA ALA A 661 4.08 5.15 -0.89
C ALA A 661 3.12 4.95 0.30
N LYS A 662 1.83 4.67 0.05
CA LYS A 662 0.79 4.47 1.08
C LYS A 662 0.18 3.07 1.09
N GLY A 663 0.76 2.12 0.37
CA GLY A 663 0.29 0.74 0.31
C GLY A 663 0.02 0.24 -1.12
N ILE A 664 -0.43 -1.01 -1.23
CA ILE A 664 -0.79 -1.62 -2.51
C ILE A 664 -2.29 -1.39 -2.77
N CYS A 665 -2.61 -1.00 -4.00
CA CYS A 665 -3.98 -1.07 -4.53
C CYS A 665 -3.96 -1.72 -5.92
N SER A 666 -5.11 -2.16 -6.39
CA SER A 666 -5.23 -2.72 -7.73
C SER A 666 -6.43 -2.17 -8.48
N PHE A 667 -6.32 -2.19 -9.81
CA PHE A 667 -7.35 -1.78 -10.75
C PHE A 667 -7.61 -2.89 -11.76
N ARG A 668 -8.87 -3.23 -11.97
CA ARG A 668 -9.26 -4.23 -12.94
C ARG A 668 -9.31 -3.61 -14.35
N SER A 669 -8.25 -3.84 -15.13
CA SER A 669 -8.09 -3.31 -16.47
C SER A 669 -8.96 -4.03 -17.51
N THR A 670 -9.03 -3.43 -18.70
CA THR A 670 -9.80 -3.93 -19.85
C THR A 670 -9.06 -4.97 -20.67
N ALA A 671 -7.74 -5.15 -20.51
CA ALA A 671 -6.94 -6.11 -21.25
C ALA A 671 -6.56 -7.33 -20.40
N THR A 672 -6.51 -8.49 -21.04
CA THR A 672 -5.90 -9.71 -20.49
C THR A 672 -4.94 -10.31 -21.49
N GLU A 673 -4.10 -11.24 -21.09
CA GLU A 673 -3.35 -12.06 -22.03
C GLU A 673 -4.31 -12.93 -22.83
N GLY A 674 -4.06 -13.03 -24.13
CA GLY A 674 -4.74 -13.93 -25.05
C GLY A 674 -3.84 -15.09 -25.45
N GLY A 675 -4.44 -16.23 -25.77
CA GLY A 675 -3.77 -17.39 -26.34
C GLY A 675 -3.85 -17.43 -27.87
N GLU A 676 -3.33 -18.50 -28.45
CA GLU A 676 -3.49 -18.83 -29.89
C GLU A 676 -4.89 -19.37 -30.19
N LYS A 677 -5.61 -19.87 -29.18
CA LYS A 677 -6.93 -20.50 -29.28
C LYS A 677 -7.93 -19.89 -28.33
N ASN A 678 -9.21 -20.04 -28.66
CA ASN A 678 -10.31 -19.70 -27.77
C ASN A 678 -10.46 -20.80 -26.71
N GLU A 679 -10.26 -20.46 -25.43
CA GLU A 679 -10.34 -21.43 -24.33
C GLU A 679 -11.17 -20.85 -23.18
N ASN A 680 -12.06 -21.69 -22.61
CA ASN A 680 -12.83 -21.34 -21.41
C ASN A 680 -13.52 -19.99 -21.53
N ILE A 681 -14.28 -19.74 -22.61
CA ILE A 681 -14.96 -18.48 -22.85
C ILE A 681 -15.88 -18.15 -21.68
N LEU A 682 -15.61 -17.04 -21.04
CA LEU A 682 -16.41 -16.51 -19.92
C LEU A 682 -16.98 -15.13 -20.28
N VAL A 683 -18.30 -15.00 -20.18
CA VAL A 683 -19.00 -13.71 -20.30
C VAL A 683 -19.45 -13.31 -18.91
N PHE A 684 -19.05 -12.13 -18.45
CA PHE A 684 -19.36 -11.66 -17.10
C PHE A 684 -19.70 -10.15 -17.07
N PRO A 685 -20.79 -9.75 -16.34
CA PRO A 685 -21.79 -10.60 -15.71
C PRO A 685 -22.66 -11.33 -16.74
N ASN A 686 -23.13 -12.53 -16.40
CA ASN A 686 -24.07 -13.28 -17.20
C ASN A 686 -24.94 -14.18 -16.27
N PRO A 687 -26.23 -13.89 -16.08
CA PRO A 687 -27.01 -12.81 -16.73
C PRO A 687 -26.52 -11.40 -16.37
N VAL A 688 -26.72 -10.44 -17.31
CA VAL A 688 -26.56 -9.01 -17.01
C VAL A 688 -27.80 -8.54 -16.25
N PRO A 689 -27.66 -8.11 -14.99
CA PRO A 689 -28.82 -7.77 -14.15
C PRO A 689 -29.46 -6.43 -14.56
N PRO A 690 -30.70 -6.18 -14.13
CA PRO A 690 -31.38 -4.90 -14.32
C PRO A 690 -30.55 -3.74 -13.76
N GLY A 691 -30.55 -2.62 -14.48
CA GLY A 691 -29.84 -1.42 -14.01
C GLY A 691 -28.31 -1.46 -14.12
N TYR A 692 -27.72 -2.57 -14.55
CA TYR A 692 -26.26 -2.68 -14.69
C TYR A 692 -25.71 -1.63 -15.68
N THR A 693 -24.73 -0.86 -15.23
CA THR A 693 -24.07 0.22 -16.00
C THR A 693 -22.59 -0.07 -16.24
N GLY A 694 -22.06 -1.14 -15.65
CA GLY A 694 -20.66 -1.53 -15.79
C GLY A 694 -20.37 -2.19 -17.14
N SER A 695 -19.09 -2.47 -17.36
CA SER A 695 -18.62 -3.18 -18.56
C SER A 695 -18.90 -4.67 -18.49
N ILE A 696 -19.33 -5.25 -19.60
CA ILE A 696 -19.49 -6.68 -19.79
C ILE A 696 -18.19 -7.20 -20.42
N ALA A 697 -17.52 -8.13 -19.73
CA ALA A 697 -16.27 -8.72 -20.19
C ALA A 697 -16.52 -10.07 -20.87
N ILE A 698 -15.88 -10.30 -22.01
CA ILE A 698 -15.86 -11.57 -22.76
C ILE A 698 -14.40 -12.01 -22.77
N ARG A 699 -14.04 -13.02 -21.97
CA ARG A 699 -12.67 -13.48 -21.75
C ARG A 699 -12.42 -14.87 -22.32
N GLY A 700 -11.12 -15.25 -22.38
CA GLY A 700 -10.68 -16.55 -22.91
C GLY A 700 -10.71 -16.60 -24.43
N VAL A 701 -10.71 -15.41 -25.05
CA VAL A 701 -10.70 -15.32 -26.52
C VAL A 701 -9.26 -15.29 -27.04
N VAL A 702 -9.08 -15.75 -28.27
CA VAL A 702 -7.78 -15.66 -28.98
C VAL A 702 -7.30 -14.20 -29.03
N THR A 703 -6.00 -14.00 -29.01
CA THR A 703 -5.38 -12.67 -29.00
C THR A 703 -5.96 -11.77 -30.09
N ASN A 704 -6.44 -10.60 -29.70
CA ASN A 704 -7.03 -9.57 -30.57
C ASN A 704 -8.25 -10.05 -31.39
N ALA A 705 -9.02 -11.03 -30.89
CA ALA A 705 -10.21 -11.58 -31.55
C ALA A 705 -11.20 -10.53 -31.99
N ILE A 706 -11.88 -10.79 -33.10
CA ILE A 706 -13.08 -10.05 -33.50
C ILE A 706 -14.27 -10.66 -32.75
N VAL A 707 -14.98 -9.83 -31.99
CA VAL A 707 -16.16 -10.24 -31.22
C VAL A 707 -17.39 -9.52 -31.78
N LYS A 708 -18.38 -10.31 -32.22
CA LYS A 708 -19.65 -9.83 -32.72
C LYS A 708 -20.77 -10.26 -31.80
N ILE A 709 -21.62 -9.35 -31.40
CA ILE A 709 -22.81 -9.60 -30.60
C ILE A 709 -24.02 -9.47 -31.52
N THR A 710 -24.81 -10.55 -31.59
CA THR A 710 -25.97 -10.63 -32.49
C THR A 710 -27.22 -11.06 -31.74
N GLU A 711 -28.38 -10.71 -32.25
CA GLU A 711 -29.64 -11.36 -31.89
C GLU A 711 -29.66 -12.81 -32.36
N LEU A 712 -30.60 -13.61 -31.86
CA LEU A 712 -30.74 -15.03 -32.26
C LEU A 712 -31.01 -15.23 -33.76
N ASN A 713 -31.60 -14.23 -34.43
CA ASN A 713 -31.85 -14.22 -35.86
C ASN A 713 -30.61 -13.82 -36.69
N GLY A 714 -29.45 -13.59 -36.05
CA GLY A 714 -28.20 -13.20 -36.69
C GLY A 714 -28.01 -11.69 -36.96
N ARG A 715 -28.98 -10.84 -36.55
CA ARG A 715 -28.83 -9.39 -36.70
C ARG A 715 -27.73 -8.88 -35.80
N LEU A 716 -26.74 -8.16 -36.39
CA LEU A 716 -25.63 -7.55 -35.65
C LEU A 716 -26.12 -6.46 -34.73
N VAL A 717 -25.77 -6.55 -33.43
CA VAL A 717 -26.03 -5.53 -32.41
C VAL A 717 -24.81 -4.67 -32.18
N TYR A 718 -23.64 -5.31 -32.02
CA TYR A 718 -22.38 -4.64 -31.74
C TYR A 718 -21.20 -5.47 -32.23
N GLN A 719 -20.09 -4.80 -32.55
CA GLN A 719 -18.83 -5.46 -32.87
C GLN A 719 -17.69 -4.72 -32.21
N THR A 720 -16.77 -5.47 -31.63
CA THR A 720 -15.55 -4.95 -31.01
C THR A 720 -14.39 -5.88 -31.29
N ARG A 721 -13.18 -5.42 -31.00
CA ARG A 721 -11.96 -6.21 -31.00
C ARG A 721 -11.49 -6.43 -29.56
N ALA A 722 -11.03 -7.62 -29.27
CA ALA A 722 -10.45 -7.94 -27.97
C ALA A 722 -9.17 -7.13 -27.73
N LEU A 723 -8.93 -6.79 -26.49
CA LEU A 723 -7.68 -6.23 -25.99
C LEU A 723 -6.88 -7.40 -25.39
N GLY A 724 -5.98 -7.97 -26.20
CA GLY A 724 -5.38 -9.27 -25.88
C GLY A 724 -6.46 -10.35 -25.88
N GLY A 725 -6.67 -11.03 -24.77
CA GLY A 725 -7.62 -12.14 -24.58
C GLY A 725 -9.00 -11.74 -24.04
N GLN A 726 -9.35 -10.45 -23.99
CA GLN A 726 -10.62 -9.96 -23.45
C GLN A 726 -11.25 -8.88 -24.33
N ALA A 727 -12.51 -9.03 -24.69
CA ALA A 727 -13.31 -7.97 -25.28
C ALA A 727 -14.24 -7.33 -24.26
N ILE A 728 -14.49 -6.04 -24.40
CA ILE A 728 -15.35 -5.27 -23.52
C ILE A 728 -16.53 -4.72 -24.30
N TRP A 729 -17.71 -4.79 -23.68
CA TRP A 729 -18.96 -4.26 -24.21
C TRP A 729 -19.78 -3.56 -23.12
N ASP A 730 -20.38 -2.43 -23.45
CA ASP A 730 -21.18 -1.60 -22.52
C ASP A 730 -22.68 -1.93 -22.51
N GLY A 731 -23.11 -3.01 -23.19
CA GLY A 731 -24.51 -3.41 -23.27
C GLY A 731 -25.36 -2.54 -24.19
N LYS A 732 -24.72 -1.78 -25.11
CA LYS A 732 -25.42 -0.93 -26.09
C LYS A 732 -25.21 -1.40 -27.50
N ASP A 733 -26.15 -1.03 -28.39
CA ASP A 733 -26.01 -1.19 -29.82
C ASP A 733 -25.03 -0.16 -30.40
N TYR A 734 -24.70 -0.27 -31.67
CA TYR A 734 -23.79 0.68 -32.35
C TYR A 734 -24.36 2.10 -32.53
N LYS A 735 -25.64 2.34 -32.13
CA LYS A 735 -26.27 3.65 -32.03
C LYS A 735 -26.24 4.21 -30.60
N GLY A 736 -25.58 3.51 -29.67
CA GLY A 736 -25.50 3.88 -28.26
C GLY A 736 -26.76 3.61 -27.42
N ARG A 737 -27.75 2.88 -27.96
CA ARG A 737 -28.99 2.56 -27.26
C ARG A 737 -28.83 1.27 -26.47
N LYS A 738 -29.32 1.24 -25.23
CA LYS A 738 -29.34 0.04 -24.40
C LYS A 738 -30.17 -1.04 -25.07
N ILE A 739 -29.68 -2.29 -25.09
CA ILE A 739 -30.37 -3.41 -25.71
C ILE A 739 -31.54 -3.90 -24.84
N SER A 740 -32.50 -4.59 -25.46
CA SER A 740 -33.66 -5.15 -24.77
C SER A 740 -33.33 -6.43 -24.01
N THR A 741 -34.20 -6.81 -23.05
CA THR A 741 -34.15 -8.13 -22.40
C THR A 741 -34.20 -9.23 -23.45
N GLY A 742 -33.26 -10.18 -23.36
CA GLY A 742 -33.18 -11.29 -24.31
C GLY A 742 -31.89 -12.09 -24.21
N VAL A 743 -31.77 -13.09 -25.06
CA VAL A 743 -30.54 -13.86 -25.28
C VAL A 743 -29.87 -13.38 -26.53
N TYR A 744 -28.58 -13.11 -26.42
CA TYR A 744 -27.72 -12.67 -27.52
C TYR A 744 -26.62 -13.68 -27.76
N LEU A 745 -26.20 -13.85 -29.01
CA LEU A 745 -25.05 -14.67 -29.38
C LEU A 745 -23.80 -13.81 -29.42
N VAL A 746 -22.73 -14.32 -28.84
CA VAL A 746 -21.39 -13.75 -28.87
C VAL A 746 -20.55 -14.60 -29.82
N LEU A 747 -20.31 -14.10 -31.03
CA LEU A 747 -19.54 -14.80 -32.06
C LEU A 747 -18.12 -14.27 -32.05
N ILE A 748 -17.16 -15.16 -31.90
CA ILE A 748 -15.73 -14.85 -31.69
C ILE A 748 -14.91 -15.49 -32.81
N SER A 749 -13.99 -14.73 -33.42
CA SER A 749 -13.07 -15.25 -34.41
C SER A 749 -11.75 -14.47 -34.40
N ASN A 750 -10.64 -15.14 -34.82
CA ASN A 750 -9.42 -14.45 -35.24
C ASN A 750 -9.57 -13.81 -36.62
N ASP A 751 -8.60 -13.04 -37.07
CA ASP A 751 -8.65 -12.34 -38.38
C ASP A 751 -8.71 -13.33 -39.53
N GLU A 752 -7.98 -14.44 -39.47
CA GLU A 752 -7.90 -15.51 -40.49
C GLU A 752 -9.15 -16.41 -40.49
N ARG A 753 -10.00 -16.30 -39.47
CA ARG A 753 -11.18 -17.15 -39.27
C ARG A 753 -10.87 -18.64 -39.11
N THR A 754 -9.66 -18.99 -38.75
CA THR A 754 -9.25 -20.35 -38.42
C THR A 754 -9.77 -20.75 -37.03
N GLU A 755 -9.74 -19.82 -36.06
CA GLU A 755 -10.34 -19.98 -34.75
C GLU A 755 -11.71 -19.32 -34.71
N LYS A 756 -12.76 -20.13 -34.40
CA LYS A 756 -14.15 -19.66 -34.29
C LYS A 756 -14.83 -20.32 -33.12
N THR A 757 -15.57 -19.53 -32.33
CA THR A 757 -16.41 -20.06 -31.27
C THR A 757 -17.61 -19.16 -31.05
N ALA A 758 -18.56 -19.62 -30.24
CA ALA A 758 -19.73 -18.84 -29.85
C ALA A 758 -20.07 -19.04 -28.37
N ALA A 759 -20.50 -17.97 -27.74
CA ALA A 759 -21.04 -17.98 -26.39
C ALA A 759 -22.42 -17.31 -26.38
N LYS A 760 -23.09 -17.35 -25.23
CA LYS A 760 -24.41 -16.72 -25.04
C LYS A 760 -24.33 -15.72 -23.89
N ILE A 761 -25.05 -14.62 -24.04
CA ILE A 761 -25.28 -13.67 -22.95
C ILE A 761 -26.77 -13.45 -22.75
N VAL A 762 -27.20 -13.49 -21.51
CA VAL A 762 -28.57 -13.17 -21.10
C VAL A 762 -28.59 -11.75 -20.58
N PHE A 763 -29.40 -10.89 -21.18
CA PHE A 763 -29.56 -9.51 -20.77
C PHE A 763 -30.94 -9.29 -20.16
N ILE A 764 -31.00 -8.69 -18.97
CA ILE A 764 -32.25 -8.40 -18.25
C ILE A 764 -32.34 -6.88 -18.04
N ASN A 765 -33.31 -6.23 -18.65
CA ASN A 765 -33.42 -4.76 -18.68
C ASN A 765 -34.55 -4.21 -17.80
N LYS A 766 -35.11 -5.00 -16.88
CA LYS A 766 -36.12 -4.53 -15.89
C LYS A 766 -35.77 -5.03 -14.51
#